data_ec0c727307de5d83dfdec7c9584dc578
#
_entry.id   ec0c727307de5d83dfdec7c9584dc578
#
_cell.length_a   1.000
_cell.length_b   1.000
_cell.length_c   1.000
_cell.angle_alpha   90.00
_cell.angle_beta   90.00
_cell.angle_gamma   90.00
#
_symmetry.space_group_name_H-M   'P 1'
#
loop_
_entity.id
_entity.type
_entity.pdbx_description
1 polymer ?
#
loop_
_entity_poly.entity_id
_entity_poly.type
_entity_poly.pdbx_seq_one_letter_code
_entity_poly.pdbx_strand_id
1 'polypeptide(L)'
;MINPFSHIQDILNRSSKEAARTLGSEISVEHLMLSLISQNDSDVNKLLKGADISPMAFSGVLNSKLEKRVEETPADNVKENSHIPFSQITDSIIRDSIREANNYEHSKIVEPRHLLLAILRNDKNPVANWLSQLGLSYDRAIEMLYPTDKDDEQKTEEPKDFKMEPQTPDSEIPDSDRQEEAENLEMAGGIEAEDDYNEQNDMMETDEEPFDMEKDQNPMRLSTRSNGTPRKKSSTPTIDKFSFDLTKAAADGKLDPVVGREKEIQRVLEILGRRKKNNPVLIGEPGVGKSAIVEGLAQLINNQETSPMFFNKRLVSLDLTAIVAGTKFRGQFEERIKNVIKELEDHPEIIIFIDEIHTMIGAGSGEGSMDAANILKPALARGIIQCIGATTLDEYRKSIEKDGALERRFQKVIVEPTTREETLLILHNIKEHYEKHHCVRYTDEALETCVKLTERYITDRHFPDKAIDVIDEAGSRVHINNASVPAPYIKLEKELKKIISKKQQAVANQNFEMAASCRDAQTKIEKEIEDMKAQWQQGEIGEYVEVTAEDIANVISMMTGVPAQRMAEGESKRLKDLEHNLKHKVIAQDNAINKMVKTILRNRVGLRDPNHPIGVFMFLGPTGVGKTYLAQKLAEEMFGSKDSLIRIDMSEFSESFNTSRLVGAPPGYVGYNEGGQLTEKVRRKPYSIVLLDEIEKANSKVFNLLLQVLDEGRLTDGNGRLIDFRNTIIIMTSNAGTRQLKDFGRGVGFTSAGIKGGLAMDEKDKEYARSIIQKSLSKQFAPEFLNRLDDIITFDQLDLNAIKRIIDLDLEGLVKRIEDLGFHFQITEKAKEMVAKKGYDVQFGARPLRRAIQTYIEDSVCEMLLDGTMKPGDTISVGKNSKKEELTFKKL
;
A
#
# COMPACT_ATOMS: atom_id res chain seq x y z
N MET A 1 -2.90 -7.42 -1.26
CA MET A 1 -3.14 -8.86 -0.95
C MET A 1 -4.54 -8.99 -0.38
N ILE A 2 -5.32 -9.99 -0.82
CA ILE A 2 -6.68 -10.20 -0.30
C ILE A 2 -6.51 -10.90 1.05
N ASN A 3 -7.10 -10.36 2.12
CA ASN A 3 -7.09 -11.00 3.45
C ASN A 3 -7.91 -12.30 3.37
N PRO A 4 -7.33 -13.49 3.59
CA PRO A 4 -8.03 -14.77 3.52
C PRO A 4 -9.22 -14.86 4.48
N PHE A 5 -9.19 -14.13 5.58
CA PHE A 5 -10.18 -14.18 6.64
C PHE A 5 -11.23 -13.06 6.60
N SER A 6 -11.31 -12.31 5.50
CA SER A 6 -12.22 -11.16 5.39
C SER A 6 -13.69 -11.50 5.68
N HIS A 7 -14.16 -12.68 5.28
CA HIS A 7 -15.56 -13.12 5.49
C HIS A 7 -15.82 -13.73 6.87
N ILE A 8 -14.80 -14.14 7.59
CA ILE A 8 -14.94 -14.71 8.93
C ILE A 8 -14.46 -13.78 10.05
N GLN A 9 -13.96 -12.58 9.71
CA GLN A 9 -13.43 -11.61 10.69
C GLN A 9 -14.44 -11.28 11.78
N ASP A 10 -15.71 -11.12 11.41
CA ASP A 10 -16.79 -10.88 12.38
C ASP A 10 -17.02 -12.04 13.33
N ILE A 11 -16.82 -13.28 12.85
CA ILE A 11 -16.95 -14.49 13.67
C ILE A 11 -15.82 -14.54 14.68
N LEU A 12 -14.57 -14.25 14.25
CA LEU A 12 -13.41 -14.21 15.13
C LEU A 12 -13.56 -13.11 16.21
N ASN A 13 -14.03 -11.92 15.81
CA ASN A 13 -14.27 -10.83 16.76
C ASN A 13 -15.39 -11.15 17.75
N ARG A 14 -16.41 -11.89 17.34
CA ARG A 14 -17.48 -12.34 18.24
C ARG A 14 -17.01 -13.45 19.17
N SER A 15 -16.16 -14.37 18.72
CA SER A 15 -15.60 -15.43 19.56
C SER A 15 -14.76 -14.86 20.71
N SER A 16 -14.03 -13.76 20.46
CA SER A 16 -13.31 -13.02 21.50
C SER A 16 -14.27 -12.39 22.52
N LYS A 17 -15.40 -11.81 22.08
CA LYS A 17 -16.43 -11.26 22.98
C LYS A 17 -17.12 -12.35 23.80
N GLU A 18 -17.38 -13.52 23.22
CA GLU A 18 -17.95 -14.66 23.94
C GLU A 18 -16.96 -15.21 24.97
N ALA A 19 -15.67 -15.29 24.65
CA ALA A 19 -14.64 -15.67 25.61
C ALA A 19 -14.53 -14.67 26.76
N ALA A 20 -14.61 -13.37 26.50
CA ALA A 20 -14.66 -12.34 27.54
C ALA A 20 -15.93 -12.45 28.41
N ARG A 21 -17.08 -12.75 27.82
CA ARG A 21 -18.35 -12.96 28.54
C ARG A 21 -18.30 -14.14 29.49
N THR A 22 -17.60 -15.19 29.13
CA THR A 22 -17.45 -16.42 29.93
C THR A 22 -16.21 -16.42 30.82
N LEU A 23 -15.52 -15.28 30.98
CA LEU A 23 -14.29 -15.13 31.77
C LEU A 23 -13.19 -16.14 31.39
N GLY A 24 -13.15 -16.55 30.11
CA GLY A 24 -12.15 -17.50 29.63
C GLY A 24 -10.79 -16.84 29.45
N SER A 25 -9.71 -17.54 29.84
CA SER A 25 -8.33 -17.10 29.59
C SER A 25 -7.91 -17.25 28.15
N GLU A 26 -8.59 -18.10 27.37
CA GLU A 26 -8.31 -18.41 25.97
C GLU A 26 -9.61 -18.51 25.16
N ILE A 27 -9.52 -18.21 23.86
CA ILE A 27 -10.63 -18.42 22.91
C ILE A 27 -10.62 -19.89 22.50
N SER A 28 -11.49 -20.70 23.06
CA SER A 28 -11.62 -22.12 22.75
C SER A 28 -12.50 -22.37 21.51
N VAL A 29 -12.50 -23.62 21.02
CA VAL A 29 -13.31 -24.05 19.87
C VAL A 29 -14.82 -23.88 20.15
N GLU A 30 -15.24 -24.00 21.40
CA GLU A 30 -16.63 -23.79 21.83
C GLU A 30 -17.07 -22.32 21.63
N HIS A 31 -16.22 -21.34 21.94
CA HIS A 31 -16.49 -19.91 21.67
C HIS A 31 -16.56 -19.63 20.17
N LEU A 32 -15.68 -20.26 19.39
CA LEU A 32 -15.70 -20.14 17.93
C LEU A 32 -16.98 -20.71 17.34
N MET A 33 -17.41 -21.89 17.80
CA MET A 33 -18.65 -22.52 17.35
C MET A 33 -19.90 -21.74 17.76
N LEU A 34 -19.96 -21.14 18.97
CA LEU A 34 -21.04 -20.25 19.38
C LEU A 34 -21.17 -19.04 18.44
N SER A 35 -20.02 -18.47 18.05
CA SER A 35 -20.00 -17.33 17.14
C SER A 35 -20.43 -17.70 15.73
N LEU A 36 -20.10 -18.91 15.25
CA LEU A 36 -20.58 -19.46 13.97
C LEU A 36 -22.11 -19.62 13.96
N ILE A 37 -22.68 -20.17 15.03
CA ILE A 37 -24.13 -20.41 15.14
C ILE A 37 -24.91 -19.09 15.26
N SER A 38 -24.33 -18.06 15.84
CA SER A 38 -24.99 -16.76 16.06
C SER A 38 -25.31 -15.99 14.78
N GLN A 39 -24.82 -16.40 13.64
CA GLN A 39 -25.18 -15.84 12.32
C GLN A 39 -26.47 -16.49 11.82
N ASN A 40 -27.58 -15.77 11.91
CA ASN A 40 -28.93 -16.29 11.67
C ASN A 40 -29.20 -16.90 10.26
N ASP A 41 -28.42 -16.58 9.26
CA ASP A 41 -28.62 -17.04 7.86
C ASP A 41 -27.38 -17.69 7.25
N SER A 42 -26.49 -18.25 8.07
CA SER A 42 -25.26 -18.88 7.61
C SER A 42 -25.56 -20.28 7.05
N ASP A 43 -24.75 -20.70 6.08
CA ASP A 43 -24.77 -22.05 5.53
C ASP A 43 -24.52 -23.10 6.63
N VAL A 44 -23.81 -22.72 7.69
CA VAL A 44 -23.59 -23.52 8.91
C VAL A 44 -24.93 -23.84 9.60
N ASN A 45 -25.82 -22.86 9.76
CA ASN A 45 -27.13 -23.10 10.38
C ASN A 45 -28.06 -23.95 9.49
N LYS A 46 -27.95 -23.80 8.18
CA LYS A 46 -28.67 -24.66 7.22
C LYS A 46 -28.19 -26.10 7.31
N LEU A 47 -26.87 -26.31 7.40
CA LEU A 47 -26.24 -27.61 7.56
C LEU A 47 -26.65 -28.31 8.87
N LEU A 48 -26.60 -27.58 10.00
CA LEU A 48 -27.02 -28.11 11.28
C LEU A 48 -28.51 -28.54 11.26
N LYS A 49 -29.38 -27.73 10.67
CA LYS A 49 -30.80 -28.06 10.49
C LYS A 49 -31.01 -29.27 9.57
N GLY A 50 -30.23 -29.38 8.48
CA GLY A 50 -30.30 -30.54 7.58
C GLY A 50 -29.80 -31.85 8.20
N ALA A 51 -28.99 -31.75 9.27
CA ALA A 51 -28.56 -32.89 10.09
C ALA A 51 -29.50 -33.13 11.31
N ASP A 52 -30.69 -32.52 11.36
CA ASP A 52 -31.64 -32.57 12.44
C ASP A 52 -31.12 -32.01 13.79
N ILE A 53 -30.09 -31.15 13.74
CA ILE A 53 -29.51 -30.50 14.90
C ILE A 53 -30.11 -29.07 15.03
N SER A 54 -30.82 -28.79 16.11
CA SER A 54 -31.33 -27.45 16.39
C SER A 54 -30.17 -26.53 16.81
N PRO A 55 -29.87 -25.45 16.04
CA PRO A 55 -28.78 -24.51 16.39
C PRO A 55 -28.95 -23.87 17.76
N MET A 56 -30.21 -23.55 18.13
CA MET A 56 -30.55 -22.98 19.45
C MET A 56 -30.30 -23.95 20.60
N ALA A 57 -30.68 -25.21 20.43
CA ALA A 57 -30.46 -26.22 21.45
C ALA A 57 -28.96 -26.51 21.62
N PHE A 58 -28.22 -26.59 20.51
CA PHE A 58 -26.79 -26.84 20.54
C PHE A 58 -26.00 -25.66 21.15
N SER A 59 -26.38 -24.42 20.87
CA SER A 59 -25.78 -23.25 21.51
C SER A 59 -26.05 -23.21 23.02
N GLY A 60 -27.20 -23.66 23.47
CA GLY A 60 -27.52 -23.82 24.89
C GLY A 60 -26.62 -24.84 25.60
N VAL A 61 -26.31 -25.96 24.95
CA VAL A 61 -25.39 -26.97 25.50
C VAL A 61 -23.96 -26.42 25.58
N LEU A 62 -23.50 -25.68 24.55
CA LEU A 62 -22.19 -25.04 24.57
C LEU A 62 -22.04 -24.00 25.68
N ASN A 63 -23.05 -23.12 25.86
CA ASN A 63 -23.09 -22.15 26.95
C ASN A 63 -23.05 -22.80 28.31
N SER A 64 -23.88 -23.82 28.54
CA SER A 64 -23.92 -24.54 29.83
C SER A 64 -22.59 -25.22 30.18
N LYS A 65 -21.82 -25.65 29.19
CA LYS A 65 -20.48 -26.24 29.41
C LYS A 65 -19.42 -25.19 29.70
N LEU A 66 -19.51 -24.05 29.04
CA LEU A 66 -18.60 -22.93 29.29
C LEU A 66 -18.84 -22.33 30.69
N GLU A 67 -20.09 -22.18 31.11
CA GLU A 67 -20.43 -21.72 32.46
C GLU A 67 -19.95 -22.67 33.58
N LYS A 68 -20.00 -23.96 33.38
CA LYS A 68 -19.43 -24.93 34.35
C LYS A 68 -17.90 -24.85 34.46
N ARG A 69 -17.19 -24.50 33.41
CA ARG A 69 -15.73 -24.29 33.48
C ARG A 69 -15.36 -23.04 34.28
N VAL A 70 -16.21 -22.02 34.29
CA VAL A 70 -16.01 -20.79 35.08
C VAL A 70 -16.11 -21.07 36.57
N GLU A 71 -16.99 -21.98 36.98
CA GLU A 71 -17.16 -22.38 38.41
C GLU A 71 -15.97 -23.19 38.95
N GLU A 72 -15.15 -23.82 38.08
CA GLU A 72 -14.02 -24.66 38.44
C GLU A 72 -12.68 -23.89 38.51
N THR A 73 -12.60 -22.66 38.02
CA THR A 73 -11.36 -21.84 38.02
C THR A 73 -11.52 -20.64 38.96
N PRO A 74 -10.57 -20.44 39.95
CA PRO A 74 -10.64 -19.29 40.86
C PRO A 74 -10.46 -17.98 40.12
N ALA A 75 -11.31 -17.01 40.39
CA ALA A 75 -11.37 -15.69 39.82
C ALA A 75 -10.26 -14.75 40.36
N ASP A 76 -9.01 -14.98 39.97
CA ASP A 76 -7.94 -14.03 40.22
C ASP A 76 -7.17 -13.81 38.92
N ASN A 77 -7.43 -12.73 38.24
CA ASN A 77 -6.74 -12.12 37.07
C ASN A 77 -7.54 -11.97 35.77
N VAL A 78 -8.69 -11.35 35.79
CA VAL A 78 -9.28 -10.80 34.57
C VAL A 78 -9.26 -9.27 34.67
N LYS A 79 -8.24 -8.64 34.08
CA LYS A 79 -8.24 -7.18 33.80
C LYS A 79 -9.17 -6.92 32.60
N GLU A 80 -10.20 -6.11 32.79
CA GLU A 80 -11.03 -5.53 31.73
C GLU A 80 -10.13 -4.78 30.75
N ASN A 81 -9.86 -5.36 29.57
CA ASN A 81 -9.14 -4.82 28.37
C ASN A 81 -7.91 -5.63 27.90
N SER A 82 -7.80 -6.93 28.21
CA SER A 82 -6.74 -7.74 27.61
C SER A 82 -7.24 -8.49 26.36
N HIS A 83 -6.48 -8.49 25.29
CA HIS A 83 -6.66 -9.37 24.13
C HIS A 83 -6.60 -10.82 24.61
N ILE A 84 -7.69 -11.58 24.45
CA ILE A 84 -7.74 -12.99 24.82
C ILE A 84 -7.14 -13.80 23.68
N PRO A 85 -6.08 -14.59 23.90
CA PRO A 85 -5.42 -15.38 22.85
C PRO A 85 -6.28 -16.58 22.41
N PHE A 86 -6.07 -17.07 21.19
CA PHE A 86 -6.68 -18.31 20.73
C PHE A 86 -5.97 -19.52 21.37
N SER A 87 -6.72 -20.55 21.76
CA SER A 87 -6.12 -21.82 22.17
C SER A 87 -5.35 -22.46 21.00
N GLN A 88 -4.33 -23.26 21.28
CA GLN A 88 -3.53 -23.93 20.24
C GLN A 88 -4.39 -24.75 19.26
N ILE A 89 -5.46 -25.36 19.73
CA ILE A 89 -6.39 -26.13 18.89
C ILE A 89 -7.20 -25.19 18.01
N THR A 90 -7.67 -24.06 18.54
CA THR A 90 -8.45 -23.07 17.79
C THR A 90 -7.60 -22.43 16.69
N ASP A 91 -6.36 -22.10 16.98
CA ASP A 91 -5.42 -21.55 16.00
C ASP A 91 -5.13 -22.54 14.86
N SER A 92 -4.90 -23.82 15.19
CA SER A 92 -4.75 -24.89 14.20
C SER A 92 -5.98 -25.00 13.29
N ILE A 93 -7.21 -24.94 13.84
CA ILE A 93 -8.46 -25.01 13.08
C ILE A 93 -8.61 -23.81 12.13
N ILE A 94 -8.24 -22.62 12.58
CA ILE A 94 -8.27 -21.42 11.73
C ILE A 94 -7.30 -21.57 10.54
N ARG A 95 -6.12 -22.09 10.75
CA ARG A 95 -5.15 -22.40 9.66
C ARG A 95 -5.66 -23.48 8.71
N ASP A 96 -6.23 -24.54 9.25
CA ASP A 96 -6.76 -25.65 8.44
C ASP A 96 -7.97 -25.23 7.61
N SER A 97 -8.72 -24.20 8.02
CA SER A 97 -9.84 -23.66 7.23
C SER A 97 -9.41 -23.08 5.87
N ILE A 98 -8.17 -22.59 5.74
CA ILE A 98 -7.60 -22.15 4.46
C ILE A 98 -7.41 -23.34 3.52
N ARG A 99 -6.98 -24.49 4.07
CA ARG A 99 -6.84 -25.72 3.28
C ARG A 99 -8.20 -26.22 2.80
N GLU A 100 -9.23 -26.16 3.64
CA GLU A 100 -10.59 -26.54 3.24
C GLU A 100 -11.14 -25.63 2.13
N ALA A 101 -10.92 -24.32 2.21
CA ALA A 101 -11.31 -23.39 1.16
C ALA A 101 -10.60 -23.66 -0.18
N ASN A 102 -9.34 -24.04 -0.14
CA ASN A 102 -8.56 -24.37 -1.34
C ASN A 102 -8.94 -25.75 -1.93
N ASN A 103 -9.23 -26.75 -1.08
CA ASN A 103 -9.54 -28.10 -1.52
C ASN A 103 -10.88 -28.20 -2.23
N TYR A 104 -11.91 -27.49 -1.77
CA TYR A 104 -13.27 -27.63 -2.28
C TYR A 104 -13.69 -26.53 -3.26
N GLU A 105 -13.17 -25.32 -3.13
CA GLU A 105 -13.61 -24.18 -3.93
C GLU A 105 -12.47 -23.49 -4.69
N HIS A 106 -11.22 -23.96 -4.55
CA HIS A 106 -10.02 -23.30 -5.10
C HIS A 106 -9.98 -21.79 -4.75
N SER A 107 -10.57 -21.43 -3.60
CA SER A 107 -10.71 -20.06 -3.13
C SER A 107 -9.61 -19.71 -2.15
N LYS A 108 -9.07 -18.49 -2.28
CA LYS A 108 -8.15 -17.91 -1.28
C LYS A 108 -8.88 -17.20 -0.13
N ILE A 109 -10.22 -17.19 -0.14
CA ILE A 109 -11.07 -16.55 0.88
C ILE A 109 -11.76 -17.64 1.67
N VAL A 110 -11.64 -17.57 3.00
CA VAL A 110 -12.28 -18.51 3.93
C VAL A 110 -13.71 -18.04 4.23
N GLU A 111 -14.68 -18.93 4.03
CA GLU A 111 -16.08 -18.72 4.39
C GLU A 111 -16.46 -19.50 5.66
N PRO A 112 -17.56 -19.15 6.35
CA PRO A 112 -18.01 -19.83 7.58
C PRO A 112 -18.12 -21.37 7.44
N ARG A 113 -18.49 -21.89 6.24
CA ARG A 113 -18.56 -23.31 5.95
C ARG A 113 -17.19 -24.01 5.99
N HIS A 114 -16.13 -23.36 5.48
CA HIS A 114 -14.77 -23.90 5.54
C HIS A 114 -14.26 -23.99 6.99
N LEU A 115 -14.62 -23.02 7.83
CA LEU A 115 -14.27 -23.04 9.24
C LEU A 115 -15.01 -24.17 9.97
N LEU A 116 -16.29 -24.44 9.65
CA LEU A 116 -17.00 -25.60 10.18
C LEU A 116 -16.38 -26.93 9.74
N LEU A 117 -16.00 -27.06 8.47
CA LEU A 117 -15.31 -28.26 7.97
C LEU A 117 -13.99 -28.50 8.69
N ALA A 118 -13.19 -27.43 8.93
CA ALA A 118 -11.96 -27.54 9.70
C ALA A 118 -12.20 -27.94 11.16
N ILE A 119 -13.30 -27.47 11.79
CA ILE A 119 -13.69 -27.93 13.13
C ILE A 119 -14.03 -29.43 13.11
N LEU A 120 -14.80 -29.90 12.15
CA LEU A 120 -15.23 -31.29 12.05
C LEU A 120 -14.08 -32.24 11.71
N ARG A 121 -13.08 -31.78 10.97
CA ARG A 121 -11.90 -32.58 10.61
C ARG A 121 -10.95 -32.83 11.78
N ASN A 122 -10.93 -31.96 12.78
CA ASN A 122 -10.01 -32.06 13.89
C ASN A 122 -10.59 -32.93 15.02
N ASP A 123 -10.24 -34.20 15.05
CA ASP A 123 -10.74 -35.19 16.04
C ASP A 123 -10.31 -34.88 17.49
N LYS A 124 -9.35 -33.97 17.70
CA LYS A 124 -8.86 -33.63 19.04
C LYS A 124 -9.73 -32.61 19.78
N ASN A 125 -10.72 -32.02 19.11
CA ASN A 125 -11.60 -31.04 19.75
C ASN A 125 -12.91 -31.66 20.21
N PRO A 126 -13.45 -31.23 21.36
CA PRO A 126 -14.68 -31.79 21.91
C PRO A 126 -15.93 -31.43 21.05
N VAL A 127 -15.92 -30.33 20.30
CA VAL A 127 -17.07 -29.90 19.49
C VAL A 127 -17.29 -30.85 18.31
N ALA A 128 -16.21 -31.30 17.64
CA ALA A 128 -16.29 -32.27 16.56
C ALA A 128 -16.87 -33.61 17.05
N ASN A 129 -16.42 -34.07 18.23
CA ASN A 129 -16.92 -35.30 18.81
C ASN A 129 -18.43 -35.21 19.16
N TRP A 130 -18.91 -34.05 19.65
CA TRP A 130 -20.33 -33.88 19.94
C TRP A 130 -21.18 -33.77 18.68
N LEU A 131 -20.71 -33.07 17.63
CA LEU A 131 -21.39 -33.01 16.34
C LEU A 131 -21.46 -34.37 15.67
N SER A 132 -20.40 -35.15 15.75
CA SER A 132 -20.37 -36.54 15.22
C SER A 132 -21.35 -37.45 15.97
N GLN A 133 -21.45 -37.34 17.31
CA GLN A 133 -22.45 -38.08 18.11
C GLN A 133 -23.89 -37.68 17.77
N LEU A 134 -24.12 -36.43 17.32
CA LEU A 134 -25.42 -35.94 16.87
C LEU A 134 -25.69 -36.23 15.39
N GLY A 135 -24.80 -36.96 14.72
CA GLY A 135 -24.97 -37.44 13.35
C GLY A 135 -24.40 -36.50 12.28
N LEU A 136 -23.63 -35.48 12.64
CA LEU A 136 -22.92 -34.62 11.70
C LEU A 136 -21.41 -34.93 11.73
N SER A 137 -20.98 -35.88 10.87
CA SER A 137 -19.57 -36.16 10.63
C SER A 137 -18.98 -35.25 9.54
N TYR A 138 -17.66 -35.21 9.42
CA TYR A 138 -16.95 -34.46 8.38
C TYR A 138 -17.43 -34.89 6.96
N ASP A 139 -17.48 -36.19 6.68
CA ASP A 139 -17.89 -36.70 5.38
C ASP A 139 -19.33 -36.34 5.04
N ARG A 140 -20.25 -36.45 6.01
CA ARG A 140 -21.64 -36.06 5.84
C ARG A 140 -21.82 -34.58 5.60
N ALA A 141 -21.00 -33.74 6.25
CA ALA A 141 -21.00 -32.30 6.03
C ALA A 141 -20.55 -31.94 4.60
N ILE A 142 -19.57 -32.66 4.06
CA ILE A 142 -19.11 -32.50 2.67
C ILE A 142 -20.20 -32.91 1.69
N GLU A 143 -20.83 -34.05 1.87
CA GLU A 143 -21.95 -34.52 1.00
C GLU A 143 -23.11 -33.50 0.97
N MET A 144 -23.39 -32.83 2.10
CA MET A 144 -24.45 -31.86 2.19
C MET A 144 -24.06 -30.49 1.60
N LEU A 145 -22.79 -30.10 1.67
CA LEU A 145 -22.30 -28.82 1.14
C LEU A 145 -21.99 -28.90 -0.36
N TYR A 146 -21.47 -30.04 -0.80
CA TYR A 146 -21.02 -30.27 -2.18
C TYR A 146 -21.66 -31.54 -2.74
N PRO A 147 -22.99 -31.53 -2.99
CA PRO A 147 -23.68 -32.71 -3.55
C PRO A 147 -23.10 -33.03 -4.93
N THR A 148 -22.54 -34.20 -5.09
CA THR A 148 -22.14 -34.71 -6.41
C THR A 148 -23.41 -35.07 -7.16
N ASP A 149 -23.70 -34.37 -8.25
CA ASP A 149 -24.77 -34.75 -9.20
C ASP A 149 -24.49 -36.12 -9.77
N LYS A 150 -25.38 -37.05 -9.55
CA LYS A 150 -25.28 -38.49 -9.96
C LYS A 150 -25.51 -38.72 -11.46
N ASP A 151 -25.37 -37.73 -12.33
CA ASP A 151 -25.67 -37.87 -13.77
C ASP A 151 -24.44 -37.81 -14.71
N ASP A 152 -23.20 -37.94 -14.19
CA ASP A 152 -22.01 -38.07 -15.04
C ASP A 152 -21.20 -39.36 -14.75
N GLU A 153 -21.87 -40.51 -14.66
CA GLU A 153 -21.24 -41.81 -14.74
C GLU A 153 -20.99 -42.19 -16.21
N GLN A 154 -19.98 -41.67 -16.85
CA GLN A 154 -19.25 -42.33 -17.94
C GLN A 154 -17.96 -41.53 -18.23
N LYS A 155 -16.89 -41.84 -17.51
CA LYS A 155 -15.46 -41.79 -17.83
C LYS A 155 -14.66 -41.37 -16.64
N THR A 156 -14.38 -42.29 -15.75
CA THR A 156 -13.15 -42.20 -14.93
C THR A 156 -12.69 -43.62 -14.61
N GLU A 157 -11.49 -43.94 -15.04
CA GLU A 157 -10.74 -45.14 -14.67
C GLU A 157 -10.56 -45.17 -13.15
N GLU A 158 -10.70 -46.36 -12.58
CA GLU A 158 -10.50 -46.70 -11.17
C GLU A 158 -9.09 -46.27 -10.68
N PRO A 159 -8.95 -45.66 -9.52
CA PRO A 159 -7.63 -45.48 -8.88
C PRO A 159 -7.20 -46.81 -8.24
N LYS A 160 -6.10 -47.34 -8.71
CA LYS A 160 -5.42 -48.53 -8.16
C LYS A 160 -4.92 -48.21 -6.73
N ASP A 161 -5.27 -49.12 -5.81
CA ASP A 161 -4.68 -49.23 -4.47
C ASP A 161 -3.17 -49.04 -4.46
N PHE A 162 -2.68 -48.00 -3.83
CA PHE A 162 -1.29 -47.86 -3.45
C PHE A 162 -1.13 -48.12 -1.94
N LYS A 163 -0.65 -49.31 -1.61
CA LYS A 163 -0.08 -49.60 -0.28
C LYS A 163 1.17 -48.77 -0.10
N MET A 164 1.20 -47.94 0.92
CA MET A 164 2.37 -47.24 1.38
C MET A 164 3.33 -48.21 2.12
N GLU A 165 4.51 -48.41 1.57
CA GLU A 165 5.70 -48.85 2.30
C GLU A 165 6.49 -47.57 2.74
N PRO A 166 7.16 -47.58 3.89
CA PRO A 166 7.82 -46.40 4.43
C PRO A 166 9.15 -46.13 3.73
N GLN A 167 9.24 -45.04 2.99
CA GLN A 167 10.50 -44.50 2.47
C GLN A 167 10.98 -43.32 3.30
N THR A 168 12.25 -43.38 3.62
CA THR A 168 13.10 -42.42 4.34
C THR A 168 13.11 -41.04 3.72
N PRO A 169 13.38 -39.98 4.53
CA PRO A 169 13.27 -38.59 4.10
C PRO A 169 14.54 -38.17 3.37
N ASP A 170 14.44 -37.85 2.10
CA ASP A 170 15.40 -36.97 1.42
C ASP A 170 14.79 -36.50 0.09
N SER A 171 14.16 -35.34 0.10
CA SER A 171 14.11 -34.44 -1.06
C SER A 171 13.67 -33.04 -0.57
N GLU A 172 14.61 -32.13 -0.64
CA GLU A 172 14.49 -30.71 -0.35
C GLU A 172 13.37 -30.07 -1.18
N ILE A 173 12.39 -29.48 -0.50
CA ILE A 173 11.42 -28.55 -1.09
C ILE A 173 12.05 -27.17 -1.00
N PRO A 174 12.04 -26.35 -2.06
CA PRO A 174 12.64 -25.01 -2.02
C PRO A 174 11.99 -24.12 -0.96
N ASP A 175 12.80 -23.39 -0.22
CA ASP A 175 12.43 -22.53 0.92
C ASP A 175 11.52 -21.32 0.57
N SER A 176 11.17 -21.07 -0.72
CA SER A 176 10.38 -19.92 -1.14
C SER A 176 8.92 -19.97 -0.67
N ASP A 177 8.34 -21.17 -0.58
CA ASP A 177 6.90 -21.29 -0.26
C ASP A 177 6.61 -21.22 1.25
N ARG A 178 7.64 -21.45 2.09
CA ARG A 178 7.48 -21.34 3.54
C ARG A 178 7.50 -19.90 4.06
N GLN A 179 8.15 -18.98 3.36
CA GLN A 179 8.18 -17.58 3.77
C GLN A 179 6.89 -16.84 3.41
N GLU A 180 6.27 -17.17 2.25
CA GLU A 180 4.97 -16.57 1.88
C GLU A 180 3.82 -17.00 2.80
N GLU A 181 3.85 -18.23 3.35
CA GLU A 181 2.84 -18.68 4.32
C GLU A 181 2.98 -18.00 5.69
N ALA A 182 4.21 -17.67 6.12
CA ALA A 182 4.46 -16.98 7.38
C ALA A 182 4.07 -15.49 7.32
N GLU A 183 4.39 -14.79 6.22
CA GLU A 183 4.03 -13.39 6.03
C GLU A 183 2.51 -13.17 5.90
N ASN A 184 1.78 -14.13 5.34
CA ASN A 184 0.32 -14.04 5.25
C ASN A 184 -0.38 -14.24 6.60
N LEU A 185 0.27 -14.86 7.58
CA LEU A 185 -0.28 -15.05 8.93
C LEU A 185 0.00 -13.87 9.85
N GLU A 186 1.14 -13.19 9.71
CA GLU A 186 1.45 -11.98 10.47
C GLU A 186 0.56 -10.79 10.10
N MET A 187 0.04 -10.74 8.84
CA MET A 187 -0.88 -9.68 8.43
C MET A 187 -2.33 -9.91 8.85
N ALA A 188 -2.70 -11.11 9.24
CA ALA A 188 -4.08 -11.45 9.62
C ALA A 188 -4.36 -11.37 11.13
N GLY A 189 -3.35 -11.30 11.95
CA GLY A 189 -3.52 -11.25 13.40
C GLY A 189 -2.36 -10.55 14.07
N GLY A 190 -2.48 -9.27 14.30
CA GLY A 190 -1.64 -8.56 15.26
C GLY A 190 -1.98 -9.01 16.68
N ILE A 191 -1.61 -10.23 17.03
CA ILE A 191 -1.68 -10.74 18.40
C ILE A 191 -0.31 -11.36 18.68
N GLU A 192 0.51 -10.58 19.34
CA GLU A 192 1.74 -11.07 19.95
C GLU A 192 1.37 -12.05 21.07
N ALA A 193 1.84 -13.27 20.95
CA ALA A 193 1.78 -14.24 22.02
C ALA A 193 3.02 -14.03 22.90
N GLU A 194 2.86 -13.38 24.02
CA GLU A 194 3.81 -13.46 25.12
C GLU A 194 3.56 -14.77 25.89
N ASP A 195 4.51 -15.68 25.78
CA ASP A 195 4.57 -16.88 26.63
C ASP A 195 5.02 -16.49 28.04
N ASP A 196 4.08 -16.37 28.96
CA ASP A 196 4.34 -16.39 30.40
C ASP A 196 4.20 -17.84 30.87
N TYR A 197 5.31 -18.56 30.99
CA TYR A 197 5.37 -19.78 31.79
C TYR A 197 6.15 -19.52 33.08
N ASN A 198 5.38 -19.28 34.13
CA ASN A 198 5.80 -19.40 35.48
C ASN A 198 5.48 -20.84 35.95
N GLU A 199 6.47 -21.69 36.11
CA GLU A 199 6.39 -22.88 36.96
C GLU A 199 7.60 -22.98 37.82
N GLN A 200 7.35 -22.80 39.10
CA GLN A 200 8.19 -23.24 40.21
C GLN A 200 8.31 -24.77 40.13
N ASN A 201 9.52 -25.29 40.23
CA ASN A 201 9.82 -26.40 41.11
C ASN A 201 11.30 -26.62 41.33
N ASP A 202 11.61 -26.56 42.58
CA ASP A 202 12.54 -27.37 43.41
C ASP A 202 13.92 -27.79 42.90
N MET A 203 14.83 -27.29 43.74
CA MET A 203 16.14 -27.80 44.14
C MET A 203 16.47 -29.25 43.71
N MET A 204 17.59 -29.37 43.03
CA MET A 204 18.64 -30.33 43.38
C MET A 204 19.98 -29.85 42.87
N GLU A 205 20.87 -29.57 43.81
CA GLU A 205 22.29 -29.39 43.58
C GLU A 205 22.88 -30.73 43.07
N THR A 206 23.60 -30.65 41.95
CA THR A 206 24.71 -31.58 41.72
C THR A 206 25.84 -30.82 41.06
N ASP A 207 26.93 -30.77 41.80
CA ASP A 207 28.26 -30.41 41.35
C ASP A 207 28.67 -31.30 40.17
N GLU A 208 29.08 -30.70 39.04
CA GLU A 208 29.95 -31.35 38.08
C GLU A 208 30.98 -30.36 37.53
N GLU A 209 32.22 -30.70 37.79
CA GLU A 209 33.44 -30.05 37.33
C GLU A 209 33.62 -30.16 35.79
N PRO A 210 34.49 -29.35 35.18
CA PRO A 210 34.66 -29.29 33.76
C PRO A 210 35.45 -30.47 33.20
N PHE A 211 34.87 -31.15 32.23
CA PHE A 211 35.51 -32.27 31.51
C PHE A 211 36.51 -31.74 30.49
N ASP A 212 37.82 -31.99 30.78
CA ASP A 212 38.91 -31.93 29.80
C ASP A 212 38.80 -33.13 28.85
N MET A 213 38.74 -32.88 27.55
CA MET A 213 38.94 -33.94 26.56
C MET A 213 40.26 -33.78 25.82
N GLU A 214 41.24 -34.47 26.28
CA GLU A 214 42.43 -34.82 25.53
C GLU A 214 42.21 -36.09 24.68
N LYS A 215 42.67 -35.97 23.42
CA LYS A 215 43.20 -37.04 22.56
C LYS A 215 42.26 -38.14 22.09
N ASP A 216 41.97 -38.08 20.79
CA ASP A 216 42.14 -39.29 19.99
C ASP A 216 42.70 -38.98 18.57
N GLN A 217 43.70 -39.72 18.25
CA GLN A 217 44.55 -39.66 17.06
C GLN A 217 43.87 -40.41 15.92
N ASN A 218 43.79 -39.79 14.75
CA ASN A 218 43.93 -40.52 13.49
C ASN A 218 44.44 -39.64 12.35
N PRO A 219 45.44 -40.05 11.59
CA PRO A 219 46.16 -39.24 10.65
C PRO A 219 45.67 -39.47 9.22
N MET A 220 45.60 -38.39 8.48
CA MET A 220 45.72 -38.27 7.02
C MET A 220 44.67 -37.33 6.44
N ARG A 221 44.99 -36.07 6.40
CA ARG A 221 44.58 -35.20 5.28
C ARG A 221 45.70 -34.19 5.01
N LEU A 222 46.15 -34.17 3.75
CA LEU A 222 47.15 -33.26 3.24
C LEU A 222 46.82 -31.80 3.55
N SER A 223 47.76 -31.16 4.20
CA SER A 223 47.73 -29.73 4.46
C SER A 223 48.14 -28.97 3.20
N THR A 224 47.24 -28.25 2.60
CA THR A 224 47.56 -27.07 1.83
C THR A 224 47.77 -25.91 2.79
N ARG A 225 49.02 -25.54 3.00
CA ARG A 225 49.39 -24.33 3.75
C ARG A 225 48.92 -23.09 2.94
N SER A 226 47.82 -22.45 3.38
CA SER A 226 47.60 -21.04 3.15
C SER A 226 48.27 -20.28 4.29
N ASN A 227 49.22 -19.42 3.95
CA ASN A 227 49.86 -18.48 4.87
C ASN A 227 48.80 -17.47 5.34
N GLY A 228 48.07 -17.82 6.38
CA GLY A 228 47.24 -16.89 7.14
C GLY A 228 48.11 -16.24 8.22
N THR A 229 48.41 -14.97 8.08
CA THR A 229 48.86 -14.11 9.19
C THR A 229 47.92 -14.27 10.39
N PRO A 230 48.47 -14.38 11.64
CA PRO A 230 47.60 -14.48 12.82
C PRO A 230 46.72 -13.21 12.92
N ARG A 231 45.41 -13.37 12.81
CA ARG A 231 44.47 -12.29 13.13
C ARG A 231 44.76 -11.82 14.54
N LYS A 232 45.22 -10.59 14.72
CA LYS A 232 45.29 -9.92 16.00
C LYS A 232 43.89 -10.00 16.63
N LYS A 233 43.80 -10.53 17.86
CA LYS A 233 42.56 -10.48 18.65
C LYS A 233 42.18 -9.00 18.78
N SER A 234 40.97 -8.66 18.36
CA SER A 234 40.43 -7.32 18.51
C SER A 234 40.42 -6.92 19.97
N SER A 235 40.78 -5.66 20.26
CA SER A 235 40.70 -5.09 21.61
C SER A 235 39.24 -4.83 22.04
N THR A 236 38.30 -4.80 21.12
CA THR A 236 36.89 -4.49 21.32
C THR A 236 35.97 -5.54 20.71
N PRO A 237 36.02 -6.82 21.20
CA PRO A 237 35.30 -7.91 20.54
C PRO A 237 33.80 -7.79 20.59
N THR A 238 33.23 -7.16 21.63
CA THR A 238 31.78 -6.97 21.76
C THR A 238 31.27 -5.87 20.85
N ILE A 239 31.96 -4.75 20.77
CA ILE A 239 31.63 -3.65 19.87
C ILE A 239 31.72 -4.13 18.43
N ASP A 240 32.81 -4.76 18.02
CA ASP A 240 33.01 -5.24 16.66
C ASP A 240 31.95 -6.27 16.21
N LYS A 241 31.30 -6.95 17.16
CA LYS A 241 30.24 -7.91 16.87
C LYS A 241 28.88 -7.24 16.57
N PHE A 242 28.60 -6.12 17.24
CA PHE A 242 27.28 -5.45 17.20
C PHE A 242 27.35 -4.06 16.58
N SER A 243 28.42 -3.70 15.89
CA SER A 243 28.57 -2.41 15.25
C SER A 243 29.22 -2.51 13.87
N PHE A 244 28.96 -1.50 13.06
CA PHE A 244 29.61 -1.28 11.77
C PHE A 244 30.62 -0.13 11.90
N ASP A 245 31.87 -0.39 11.54
CA ASP A 245 32.96 0.60 11.63
C ASP A 245 32.96 1.54 10.43
N LEU A 246 32.44 2.74 10.61
CA LEU A 246 32.33 3.77 9.57
C LEU A 246 33.70 4.32 9.17
N THR A 247 34.63 4.47 10.11
CA THR A 247 36.00 4.96 9.81
C THR A 247 36.75 3.97 8.95
N LYS A 248 36.59 2.69 9.21
CA LYS A 248 37.19 1.63 8.40
C LYS A 248 36.51 1.56 7.02
N ALA A 249 35.19 1.68 6.95
CA ALA A 249 34.47 1.73 5.68
C ALA A 249 34.88 2.93 4.83
N ALA A 250 35.16 4.08 5.46
CA ALA A 250 35.73 5.25 4.79
C ALA A 250 37.13 4.96 4.21
N ALA A 251 37.98 4.28 4.98
CA ALA A 251 39.32 3.89 4.53
C ALA A 251 39.29 2.87 3.36
N ASP A 252 38.30 1.98 3.37
CA ASP A 252 38.05 1.00 2.31
C ASP A 252 37.38 1.62 1.07
N GLY A 253 36.99 2.91 1.10
CA GLY A 253 36.31 3.60 -0.01
C GLY A 253 34.90 3.10 -0.30
N LYS A 254 34.21 2.60 0.72
CA LYS A 254 32.85 2.02 0.63
C LYS A 254 31.73 3.01 0.91
N LEU A 255 32.06 4.21 1.38
CA LEU A 255 31.10 5.25 1.70
C LEU A 255 30.94 6.21 0.55
N ASP A 256 29.72 6.66 0.32
CA ASP A 256 29.44 7.66 -0.69
C ASP A 256 29.98 9.05 -0.29
N PRO A 257 30.46 9.86 -1.24
CA PRO A 257 30.95 11.20 -0.96
C PRO A 257 29.82 12.10 -0.46
N VAL A 258 30.05 12.77 0.66
CA VAL A 258 29.05 13.66 1.29
C VAL A 258 29.33 15.11 0.92
N VAL A 259 28.35 15.78 0.34
CA VAL A 259 28.43 17.16 -0.14
C VAL A 259 27.27 17.99 0.40
N GLY A 260 27.51 19.27 0.70
CA GLY A 260 26.46 20.22 1.13
C GLY A 260 26.03 20.07 2.58
N ARG A 261 26.81 19.38 3.42
CA ARG A 261 26.56 19.18 4.85
C ARG A 261 27.70 19.68 5.74
N GLU A 262 28.56 20.55 5.23
CA GLU A 262 29.74 21.05 5.92
C GLU A 262 29.38 21.79 7.22
N LYS A 263 28.29 22.54 7.24
CA LYS A 263 27.81 23.27 8.42
C LYS A 263 27.37 22.36 9.55
N GLU A 264 26.60 21.34 9.20
CA GLU A 264 26.10 20.35 10.16
C GLU A 264 27.24 19.49 10.69
N ILE A 265 28.16 19.04 9.83
CA ILE A 265 29.36 18.28 10.24
C ILE A 265 30.24 19.13 11.16
N GLN A 266 30.52 20.39 10.81
CA GLN A 266 31.26 21.28 11.67
C GLN A 266 30.58 21.48 13.03
N ARG A 267 29.26 21.61 13.04
CA ARG A 267 28.49 21.73 14.26
C ARG A 267 28.57 20.48 15.13
N VAL A 268 28.55 19.30 14.55
CA VAL A 268 28.74 18.01 15.23
C VAL A 268 30.15 17.97 15.86
N LEU A 269 31.19 18.33 15.12
CA LEU A 269 32.57 18.41 15.62
C LEU A 269 32.71 19.39 16.79
N GLU A 270 32.10 20.59 16.69
CA GLU A 270 32.11 21.57 17.78
C GLU A 270 31.47 21.02 19.06
N ILE A 271 30.36 20.26 18.92
CA ILE A 271 29.66 19.66 20.08
C ILE A 271 30.51 18.55 20.67
N LEU A 272 31.06 17.64 19.84
CA LEU A 272 31.94 16.57 20.29
C LEU A 272 33.20 17.08 21.02
N GLY A 273 33.72 18.25 20.62
CA GLY A 273 34.85 18.90 21.27
C GLY A 273 34.56 19.55 22.64
N ARG A 274 33.32 19.60 23.09
CA ARG A 274 32.95 20.18 24.38
C ARG A 274 33.35 19.31 25.55
N ARG A 275 33.68 19.96 26.67
CA ARG A 275 33.96 19.23 27.93
C ARG A 275 32.71 18.58 28.55
N LYS A 276 31.54 19.18 28.38
CA LYS A 276 30.24 18.72 28.88
C LYS A 276 29.19 18.90 27.79
N LYS A 277 28.16 18.10 27.76
CA LYS A 277 27.15 18.08 26.70
C LYS A 277 27.78 17.85 25.31
N ASN A 278 28.65 16.87 25.25
CA ASN A 278 29.45 16.49 24.09
C ASN A 278 28.79 15.44 23.19
N ASN A 279 27.49 15.21 23.36
CA ASN A 279 26.72 14.28 22.53
C ASN A 279 25.78 15.05 21.62
N PRO A 280 26.05 15.15 20.32
CA PRO A 280 25.11 15.73 19.36
C PRO A 280 23.97 14.76 19.08
N VAL A 281 22.77 15.31 18.82
CA VAL A 281 21.64 14.58 18.28
C VAL A 281 21.17 15.27 17.01
N LEU A 282 21.20 14.55 15.87
CA LEU A 282 20.74 14.98 14.58
C LEU A 282 19.21 14.81 14.51
N ILE A 283 18.51 15.92 14.33
CA ILE A 283 17.04 15.94 14.30
C ILE A 283 16.60 16.45 12.93
N GLY A 284 15.80 15.65 12.24
CA GLY A 284 15.27 16.03 10.93
C GLY A 284 14.29 14.96 10.40
N GLU A 285 13.56 15.32 9.37
CA GLU A 285 12.62 14.42 8.73
C GLU A 285 13.31 13.16 8.16
N PRO A 286 12.58 12.07 7.93
CA PRO A 286 13.13 10.89 7.26
C PRO A 286 13.67 11.27 5.86
N GLY A 287 14.83 10.71 5.48
CA GLY A 287 15.39 10.91 4.14
C GLY A 287 16.13 12.24 3.92
N VAL A 288 16.36 13.06 4.98
CA VAL A 288 17.13 14.31 4.83
C VAL A 288 18.65 14.12 4.86
N GLY A 289 19.15 12.88 5.04
CA GLY A 289 20.58 12.58 5.04
C GLY A 289 21.27 12.69 6.40
N LYS A 290 20.57 12.36 7.51
CA LYS A 290 21.15 12.36 8.87
C LYS A 290 22.34 11.41 9.00
N SER A 291 22.22 10.19 8.48
CA SER A 291 23.27 9.17 8.51
C SER A 291 24.45 9.57 7.62
N ALA A 292 24.19 10.19 6.45
CA ALA A 292 25.22 10.72 5.56
C ALA A 292 26.13 11.77 6.24
N ILE A 293 25.60 12.61 7.13
CA ILE A 293 26.41 13.57 7.92
C ILE A 293 27.46 12.82 8.76
N VAL A 294 27.09 11.68 9.34
CA VAL A 294 27.98 10.88 10.16
C VAL A 294 29.01 10.12 9.31
N GLU A 295 28.61 9.67 8.14
CA GLU A 295 29.50 9.06 7.14
C GLU A 295 30.51 10.09 6.63
N GLY A 296 30.06 11.31 6.30
CA GLY A 296 30.95 12.40 5.93
C GLY A 296 31.94 12.76 7.06
N LEU A 297 31.49 12.74 8.32
CA LEU A 297 32.38 12.91 9.46
C LEU A 297 33.44 11.80 9.50
N ALA A 298 33.08 10.54 9.24
CA ALA A 298 34.03 9.43 9.20
C ALA A 298 35.07 9.60 8.08
N GLN A 299 34.65 10.09 6.90
CA GLN A 299 35.56 10.42 5.78
C GLN A 299 36.55 11.54 6.16
N LEU A 300 36.07 12.62 6.76
CA LEU A 300 36.91 13.73 7.20
C LEU A 300 37.92 13.30 8.28
N ILE A 301 37.52 12.42 9.20
CA ILE A 301 38.43 11.85 10.22
C ILE A 301 39.51 10.99 9.54
N ASN A 302 39.12 10.13 8.60
CA ASN A 302 40.04 9.27 7.87
C ASN A 302 41.04 10.08 7.02
N ASN A 303 40.55 11.13 6.35
CA ASN A 303 41.38 12.00 5.50
C ASN A 303 42.24 12.99 6.31
N GLN A 304 42.04 13.05 7.63
CA GLN A 304 42.71 14.01 8.53
C GLN A 304 42.38 15.49 8.21
N GLU A 305 41.18 15.74 7.67
CA GLU A 305 40.70 17.08 7.33
C GLU A 305 39.91 17.73 8.48
N THR A 306 40.09 17.23 9.71
CA THR A 306 39.46 17.71 10.94
C THR A 306 40.49 18.30 11.92
N SER A 307 40.02 18.77 13.09
CA SER A 307 40.90 19.15 14.17
C SER A 307 41.76 17.97 14.67
N PRO A 308 43.06 18.17 15.01
CA PRO A 308 43.95 17.11 15.48
C PRO A 308 43.43 16.24 16.61
N MET A 309 42.49 16.76 17.40
CA MET A 309 41.89 15.97 18.51
C MET A 309 41.00 14.81 18.02
N PHE A 310 40.62 14.77 16.72
CA PHE A 310 39.80 13.73 16.13
C PHE A 310 40.58 12.78 15.21
N PHE A 311 41.86 13.00 14.92
CA PHE A 311 42.65 12.19 13.98
C PHE A 311 42.74 10.69 14.32
N ASN A 312 42.67 10.34 15.61
CA ASN A 312 42.76 8.94 16.08
C ASN A 312 41.41 8.43 16.59
N LYS A 313 40.34 9.12 16.31
CA LYS A 313 39.01 8.68 16.73
C LYS A 313 38.48 7.62 15.75
N ARG A 314 37.78 6.65 16.31
CA ARG A 314 37.11 5.56 15.59
C ARG A 314 35.60 5.78 15.71
N LEU A 315 34.92 5.93 14.59
CA LEU A 315 33.48 6.13 14.54
C LEU A 315 32.81 4.83 14.18
N VAL A 316 31.91 4.34 15.06
CA VAL A 316 31.21 3.07 14.88
C VAL A 316 29.69 3.25 14.97
N SER A 317 28.97 2.68 14.05
CA SER A 317 27.50 2.65 14.06
C SER A 317 27.03 1.43 14.86
N LEU A 318 26.36 1.66 15.98
CA LEU A 318 25.90 0.61 16.89
C LEU A 318 24.48 0.17 16.51
N ASP A 319 24.32 -1.12 16.24
CA ASP A 319 23.02 -1.73 15.97
C ASP A 319 22.40 -2.25 17.28
N LEU A 320 21.40 -1.51 17.77
CA LEU A 320 20.67 -1.88 18.98
C LEU A 320 19.80 -3.12 18.77
N THR A 321 19.28 -3.30 17.58
CA THR A 321 18.44 -4.45 17.23
C THR A 321 19.25 -5.75 17.28
N ALA A 322 20.47 -5.73 16.76
CA ALA A 322 21.39 -6.87 16.83
C ALA A 322 21.80 -7.22 18.28
N ILE A 323 21.87 -6.25 19.17
CA ILE A 323 22.17 -6.48 20.60
C ILE A 323 21.01 -7.21 21.29
N VAL A 324 19.76 -6.86 20.93
CA VAL A 324 18.54 -7.50 21.45
C VAL A 324 18.34 -8.89 20.85
N ALA A 325 18.66 -9.06 19.56
CA ALA A 325 18.41 -10.29 18.82
C ALA A 325 19.07 -11.51 19.49
N GLY A 326 18.29 -12.59 19.65
CA GLY A 326 18.74 -13.86 20.23
C GLY A 326 18.94 -13.85 21.75
N THR A 327 18.49 -12.81 22.48
CA THR A 327 18.46 -12.82 23.95
C THR A 327 17.13 -13.41 24.40
N LYS A 328 17.17 -14.60 25.04
CA LYS A 328 15.96 -15.25 25.60
C LYS A 328 15.59 -14.69 26.99
N PHE A 329 16.52 -14.09 27.70
CA PHE A 329 16.33 -13.58 29.05
C PHE A 329 16.87 -12.15 29.19
N ARG A 330 16.17 -11.37 30.01
CA ARG A 330 16.50 -9.99 30.36
C ARG A 330 17.96 -9.76 30.74
N GLY A 331 18.53 -10.65 31.58
CA GLY A 331 19.90 -10.52 32.03
C GLY A 331 20.97 -10.60 30.94
N GLN A 332 20.70 -11.34 29.85
CA GLN A 332 21.64 -11.46 28.73
C GLN A 332 21.76 -10.16 27.93
N PHE A 333 20.67 -9.43 27.73
CA PHE A 333 20.70 -8.14 27.10
C PHE A 333 21.43 -7.09 27.97
N GLU A 334 21.09 -7.04 29.27
CA GLU A 334 21.77 -6.13 30.20
C GLU A 334 23.28 -6.39 30.24
N GLU A 335 23.68 -7.64 30.24
CA GLU A 335 25.09 -8.03 30.23
C GLU A 335 25.79 -7.60 28.94
N ARG A 336 25.14 -7.79 27.76
CA ARG A 336 25.70 -7.35 26.48
C ARG A 336 25.91 -5.85 26.45
N ILE A 337 24.88 -5.05 26.85
CA ILE A 337 25.02 -3.58 26.93
C ILE A 337 26.09 -3.17 27.94
N LYS A 338 26.14 -3.79 29.12
CA LYS A 338 27.20 -3.51 30.12
C LYS A 338 28.58 -3.79 29.56
N ASN A 339 28.78 -4.87 28.80
CA ASN A 339 30.03 -5.18 28.15
C ASN A 339 30.40 -4.15 27.06
N VAL A 340 29.44 -3.71 26.25
CA VAL A 340 29.65 -2.61 25.29
C VAL A 340 30.07 -1.32 26.00
N ILE A 341 29.37 -0.94 27.08
CA ILE A 341 29.69 0.24 27.87
C ILE A 341 31.13 0.14 28.46
N LYS A 342 31.48 -1.02 28.98
CA LYS A 342 32.80 -1.26 29.54
C LYS A 342 33.90 -1.15 28.47
N GLU A 343 33.70 -1.73 27.29
CA GLU A 343 34.65 -1.58 26.17
C GLU A 343 34.76 -0.12 25.73
N LEU A 344 33.65 0.68 25.76
CA LEU A 344 33.68 2.10 25.45
C LEU A 344 34.39 2.95 26.54
N GLU A 345 34.28 2.57 27.80
CA GLU A 345 34.97 3.21 28.92
C GLU A 345 36.52 2.94 28.85
N ASP A 346 36.92 1.74 28.45
CA ASP A 346 38.30 1.35 28.26
C ASP A 346 38.93 1.95 26.97
N HIS A 347 38.11 2.34 25.99
CA HIS A 347 38.49 2.86 24.64
C HIS A 347 37.85 4.22 24.32
N PRO A 348 38.35 5.32 24.96
CA PRO A 348 37.76 6.66 24.78
C PRO A 348 38.00 7.25 23.40
N GLU A 349 38.79 6.60 22.55
CA GLU A 349 38.93 6.94 21.12
C GLU A 349 37.69 6.59 20.28
N ILE A 350 36.76 5.73 20.79
CA ILE A 350 35.58 5.32 20.07
C ILE A 350 34.46 6.33 20.27
N ILE A 351 33.85 6.74 19.15
CA ILE A 351 32.61 7.53 19.10
C ILE A 351 31.52 6.60 18.55
N ILE A 352 30.43 6.44 19.28
CA ILE A 352 29.31 5.63 18.83
C ILE A 352 28.29 6.51 18.08
N PHE A 353 27.78 5.99 16.99
CA PHE A 353 26.63 6.51 16.29
C PHE A 353 25.44 5.58 16.54
N ILE A 354 24.30 6.13 16.92
CA ILE A 354 23.05 5.39 17.12
C ILE A 354 22.01 6.04 16.23
N ASP A 355 21.64 5.33 15.17
CA ASP A 355 20.50 5.73 14.35
C ASP A 355 19.21 5.37 15.11
N GLU A 356 18.16 6.14 14.83
CA GLU A 356 16.88 6.01 15.56
C GLU A 356 17.04 5.93 17.09
N ILE A 357 17.80 6.86 17.66
CA ILE A 357 18.15 6.85 19.09
C ILE A 357 16.92 6.79 20.03
N HIS A 358 15.75 7.13 19.54
CA HIS A 358 14.48 7.02 20.26
C HIS A 358 14.12 5.57 20.60
N THR A 359 14.59 4.60 19.81
CA THR A 359 14.39 3.17 20.05
C THR A 359 15.00 2.70 21.36
N MET A 360 16.01 3.41 21.87
CA MET A 360 16.57 3.17 23.19
C MET A 360 15.58 3.38 24.35
N ILE A 361 14.57 4.23 24.16
CA ILE A 361 13.69 4.75 25.22
C ILE A 361 12.29 4.12 25.15
N GLY A 362 12.00 3.33 24.15
CA GLY A 362 10.67 2.86 23.91
C GLY A 362 10.52 1.42 23.49
N ALA A 363 11.57 0.66 23.55
CA ALA A 363 11.50 -0.76 23.24
C ALA A 363 10.78 -1.51 24.35
N GLY A 364 9.44 -1.28 24.45
CA GLY A 364 8.60 -2.07 25.30
C GLY A 364 7.49 -1.26 25.94
N SER A 365 6.32 -1.26 25.35
CA SER A 365 5.06 -0.75 25.90
C SER A 365 4.37 -1.74 26.86
N GLY A 366 5.10 -2.69 27.48
CA GLY A 366 4.64 -3.55 28.55
C GLY A 366 5.19 -3.10 29.92
N GLU A 367 4.41 -3.13 30.97
CA GLU A 367 4.88 -2.97 32.36
C GLU A 367 6.00 -3.98 32.62
N GLY A 368 7.28 -3.51 32.62
CA GLY A 368 8.46 -4.36 32.82
C GLY A 368 9.47 -4.34 31.68
N SER A 369 9.24 -3.62 30.58
CA SER A 369 10.15 -3.55 29.46
C SER A 369 11.40 -2.74 29.77
N MET A 370 12.52 -3.24 29.27
CA MET A 370 13.84 -2.72 29.55
C MET A 370 14.17 -1.50 28.75
N ASP A 371 14.48 -0.45 29.44
CA ASP A 371 14.98 0.80 28.94
C ASP A 371 16.50 0.71 28.79
N ALA A 372 17.00 0.43 27.58
CA ALA A 372 18.43 0.50 27.28
C ALA A 372 19.00 1.88 27.67
N ALA A 373 18.15 2.90 27.60
CA ALA A 373 18.45 4.24 28.05
C ALA A 373 18.85 4.30 29.52
N ASN A 374 18.19 3.55 30.41
CA ASN A 374 18.50 3.56 31.84
C ASN A 374 19.89 2.99 32.14
N ILE A 375 20.40 2.09 31.33
CA ILE A 375 21.72 1.50 31.46
C ILE A 375 22.80 2.44 30.91
N LEU A 376 22.52 3.14 29.78
CA LEU A 376 23.45 4.08 29.15
C LEU A 376 23.47 5.47 29.82
N LYS A 377 22.38 5.89 30.48
CA LYS A 377 22.28 7.19 31.17
C LYS A 377 23.46 7.54 32.10
N PRO A 378 23.93 6.63 32.97
CA PRO A 378 25.06 6.95 33.86
C PRO A 378 26.35 7.22 33.11
N ALA A 379 26.64 6.46 32.05
CA ALA A 379 27.85 6.60 31.23
C ALA A 379 27.84 7.88 30.40
N LEU A 380 26.72 8.21 29.77
CA LEU A 380 26.48 9.47 29.07
C LEU A 380 26.51 10.67 30.04
N ALA A 381 25.99 10.50 31.26
CA ALA A 381 25.97 11.54 32.30
C ALA A 381 27.34 11.91 32.76
N ARG A 382 28.25 10.98 32.89
CA ARG A 382 29.66 11.20 33.30
C ARG A 382 30.50 11.80 32.15
N GLY A 383 30.00 11.77 30.89
CA GLY A 383 30.74 12.22 29.70
C GLY A 383 31.91 11.30 29.32
N ILE A 384 31.89 10.05 29.79
CA ILE A 384 32.91 9.06 29.49
C ILE A 384 32.74 8.53 28.06
N ILE A 385 31.47 8.39 27.62
CA ILE A 385 31.11 7.94 26.29
C ILE A 385 30.72 9.13 25.43
N GLN A 386 31.21 9.17 24.21
CA GLN A 386 30.79 10.11 23.16
C GLN A 386 29.82 9.40 22.22
N CYS A 387 28.59 9.98 22.08
CA CYS A 387 27.52 9.41 21.29
C CYS A 387 26.94 10.46 20.33
N ILE A 388 26.78 10.10 19.06
CA ILE A 388 26.00 10.83 18.07
C ILE A 388 24.68 10.10 17.93
N GLY A 389 23.55 10.78 18.12
CA GLY A 389 22.23 10.21 17.90
C GLY A 389 21.61 10.78 16.64
N ALA A 390 20.74 10.03 15.96
CA ALA A 390 19.86 10.52 14.91
C ALA A 390 18.40 10.14 15.22
N THR A 391 17.46 11.06 14.95
CA THR A 391 16.03 10.82 15.17
C THR A 391 15.18 11.84 14.40
N THR A 392 13.86 11.66 14.38
CA THR A 392 12.92 12.66 13.88
C THR A 392 12.53 13.65 14.98
N LEU A 393 11.94 14.79 14.59
CA LEU A 393 11.52 15.82 15.54
C LEU A 393 10.41 15.30 16.48
N ASP A 394 9.48 14.55 15.94
CA ASP A 394 8.34 14.02 16.69
C ASP A 394 8.76 12.96 17.70
N GLU A 395 9.65 12.07 17.30
CA GLU A 395 10.21 11.03 18.18
C GLU A 395 11.14 11.65 19.23
N TYR A 396 11.91 12.68 18.87
CA TYR A 396 12.70 13.42 19.82
C TYR A 396 11.83 14.00 20.95
N ARG A 397 10.70 14.67 20.59
CA ARG A 397 9.74 15.21 21.55
C ARG A 397 9.06 14.15 22.40
N LYS A 398 8.68 13.02 21.80
CA LYS A 398 7.99 11.94 22.51
C LYS A 398 8.88 11.19 23.49
N SER A 399 10.14 11.02 23.13
CA SER A 399 11.06 10.12 23.85
C SER A 399 12.14 10.88 24.63
N ILE A 400 13.01 11.67 23.96
CA ILE A 400 14.18 12.28 24.58
C ILE A 400 13.83 13.53 25.38
N GLU A 401 12.97 14.40 24.87
CA GLU A 401 12.59 15.68 25.52
C GLU A 401 11.78 15.46 26.81
N LYS A 402 11.02 14.36 26.91
CA LYS A 402 10.31 13.99 28.13
C LYS A 402 11.23 13.52 29.23
N ASP A 403 12.42 13.01 28.87
CA ASP A 403 13.42 12.56 29.83
C ASP A 403 14.45 13.67 30.09
N GLY A 404 14.22 14.49 31.09
CA GLY A 404 15.08 15.63 31.43
C GLY A 404 16.54 15.24 31.75
N ALA A 405 16.83 13.96 31.99
CA ALA A 405 18.21 13.50 32.20
C ALA A 405 18.94 13.34 30.86
N LEU A 406 18.26 12.85 29.83
CA LEU A 406 18.80 12.71 28.48
C LEU A 406 18.85 14.07 27.75
N GLU A 407 17.79 14.86 27.83
CA GLU A 407 17.74 16.18 27.20
C GLU A 407 18.94 17.06 27.62
N ARG A 408 19.34 17.02 28.90
CA ARG A 408 20.49 17.75 29.39
C ARG A 408 21.83 17.24 28.86
N ARG A 409 21.90 16.08 28.25
CA ARG A 409 23.12 15.43 27.75
C ARG A 409 23.31 15.54 26.26
N PHE A 410 22.19 15.56 25.51
CA PHE A 410 22.22 15.71 24.07
C PHE A 410 22.08 17.17 23.64
N GLN A 411 22.85 17.57 22.64
CA GLN A 411 22.75 18.88 21.99
C GLN A 411 22.09 18.73 20.63
N LYS A 412 21.00 19.45 20.43
CA LYS A 412 20.23 19.40 19.17
C LYS A 412 21.04 19.99 18.00
N VAL A 413 21.05 19.29 16.88
CA VAL A 413 21.50 19.75 15.56
C VAL A 413 20.35 19.49 14.59
N ILE A 414 19.75 20.56 14.09
CA ILE A 414 18.63 20.44 13.14
C ILE A 414 19.20 20.21 11.76
N VAL A 415 18.67 19.21 11.08
CA VAL A 415 19.02 18.85 9.71
C VAL A 415 17.82 19.12 8.82
N GLU A 416 17.93 20.15 8.00
CA GLU A 416 16.89 20.54 7.06
C GLU A 416 17.00 19.75 5.75
N PRO A 417 15.88 19.54 4.99
CA PRO A 417 15.94 19.01 3.65
C PRO A 417 16.86 19.84 2.74
N THR A 418 17.57 19.19 1.84
CA THR A 418 18.42 19.89 0.86
C THR A 418 17.58 20.67 -0.15
N THR A 419 18.14 21.78 -0.62
CA THR A 419 17.57 22.55 -1.72
C THR A 419 17.71 21.79 -3.05
N ARG A 420 17.00 22.25 -4.07
CA ARG A 420 17.07 21.69 -5.42
C ARG A 420 18.50 21.71 -5.99
N GLU A 421 19.21 22.81 -5.79
CA GLU A 421 20.56 23.01 -6.28
C GLU A 421 21.56 22.10 -5.56
N GLU A 422 21.45 22.03 -4.24
CA GLU A 422 22.27 21.14 -3.41
C GLU A 422 21.99 19.66 -3.76
N THR A 423 20.73 19.28 -3.99
CA THR A 423 20.38 17.92 -4.39
C THR A 423 21.00 17.57 -5.74
N LEU A 424 20.96 18.47 -6.72
CA LEU A 424 21.58 18.24 -8.01
C LEU A 424 23.10 18.04 -7.87
N LEU A 425 23.75 18.84 -7.03
CA LEU A 425 25.18 18.70 -6.74
C LEU A 425 25.48 17.33 -6.09
N ILE A 426 24.65 16.89 -5.14
CA ILE A 426 24.79 15.57 -4.50
C ILE A 426 24.67 14.48 -5.56
N LEU A 427 23.66 14.53 -6.43
CA LEU A 427 23.48 13.52 -7.49
C LEU A 427 24.67 13.45 -8.42
N HIS A 428 25.26 14.58 -8.81
CA HIS A 428 26.47 14.60 -9.63
C HIS A 428 27.68 13.95 -8.95
N ASN A 429 27.80 14.07 -7.64
CA ASN A 429 28.91 13.49 -6.91
C ASN A 429 28.76 11.98 -6.65
N ILE A 430 27.52 11.50 -6.45
CA ILE A 430 27.26 10.06 -6.22
C ILE A 430 27.07 9.29 -7.54
N LYS A 431 26.84 9.99 -8.67
CA LYS A 431 26.57 9.44 -10.00
C LYS A 431 27.48 8.26 -10.35
N GLU A 432 28.80 8.42 -10.20
CA GLU A 432 29.78 7.41 -10.59
C GLU A 432 29.62 6.08 -9.82
N HIS A 433 29.19 6.11 -8.57
CA HIS A 433 28.97 4.92 -7.75
C HIS A 433 27.76 4.12 -8.28
N TYR A 434 26.66 4.82 -8.60
CA TYR A 434 25.46 4.21 -9.16
C TYR A 434 25.68 3.75 -10.62
N GLU A 435 26.44 4.50 -11.42
CA GLU A 435 26.84 4.09 -12.77
C GLU A 435 27.63 2.78 -12.77
N LYS A 436 28.59 2.64 -11.87
CA LYS A 436 29.36 1.40 -11.69
C LYS A 436 28.49 0.25 -11.18
N HIS A 437 27.58 0.53 -10.26
CA HIS A 437 26.72 -0.51 -9.68
C HIS A 437 25.74 -1.08 -10.69
N HIS A 438 25.08 -0.22 -11.45
CA HIS A 438 24.06 -0.61 -12.43
C HIS A 438 24.61 -0.82 -13.85
N CYS A 439 25.89 -0.59 -14.10
CA CYS A 439 26.49 -0.64 -15.44
C CYS A 439 25.74 0.24 -16.45
N VAL A 440 25.35 1.44 -16.05
CA VAL A 440 24.64 2.44 -16.86
C VAL A 440 25.37 3.78 -16.83
N ARG A 441 24.96 4.72 -17.64
CA ARG A 441 25.45 6.10 -17.62
C ARG A 441 24.28 7.07 -17.52
N TYR A 442 24.28 7.94 -16.51
CA TYR A 442 23.25 8.97 -16.38
C TYR A 442 23.61 10.21 -17.16
N THR A 443 22.68 10.70 -18.00
CA THR A 443 22.84 11.99 -18.68
C THR A 443 22.58 13.13 -17.69
N ASP A 444 23.23 14.28 -17.88
CA ASP A 444 23.00 15.45 -16.99
C ASP A 444 21.56 15.94 -17.09
N GLU A 445 20.94 15.83 -18.27
CA GLU A 445 19.52 16.12 -18.47
C GLU A 445 18.62 15.18 -17.64
N ALA A 446 19.00 13.90 -17.49
CA ALA A 446 18.27 12.96 -16.66
C ALA A 446 18.33 13.35 -15.18
N LEU A 447 19.51 13.78 -14.67
CA LEU A 447 19.66 14.23 -13.28
C LEU A 447 18.86 15.51 -13.00
N GLU A 448 18.90 16.50 -13.88
CA GLU A 448 18.09 17.72 -13.77
C GLU A 448 16.59 17.40 -13.80
N THR A 449 16.19 16.52 -14.70
CA THR A 449 14.80 16.05 -14.81
C THR A 449 14.39 15.29 -13.56
N CYS A 450 15.26 14.45 -13.00
CA CYS A 450 15.03 13.73 -11.75
C CYS A 450 14.70 14.70 -10.60
N VAL A 451 15.55 15.69 -10.37
CA VAL A 451 15.32 16.68 -9.29
C VAL A 451 14.04 17.46 -9.53
N LYS A 452 13.79 17.92 -10.76
CA LYS A 452 12.60 18.70 -11.13
C LYS A 452 11.30 17.90 -10.96
N LEU A 453 11.28 16.66 -11.40
CA LEU A 453 10.08 15.83 -11.35
C LEU A 453 9.83 15.26 -9.95
N THR A 454 10.86 14.88 -9.21
CA THR A 454 10.72 14.41 -7.82
C THR A 454 10.25 15.52 -6.88
N GLU A 455 10.71 16.76 -7.07
CA GLU A 455 10.20 17.91 -6.34
C GLU A 455 8.69 18.07 -6.53
N ARG A 456 8.26 17.95 -7.77
CA ARG A 456 6.87 18.20 -8.17
C ARG A 456 5.91 17.06 -7.86
N TYR A 457 6.36 15.82 -8.05
CA TYR A 457 5.48 14.65 -8.05
C TYR A 457 5.61 13.76 -6.82
N ILE A 458 6.73 13.81 -6.09
CA ILE A 458 6.93 13.05 -4.85
C ILE A 458 6.92 14.03 -3.67
N THR A 459 5.76 14.15 -3.01
CA THR A 459 5.53 15.13 -1.93
C THR A 459 5.58 14.53 -0.53
N ASP A 460 5.56 13.20 -0.43
CA ASP A 460 5.56 12.45 0.82
C ASP A 460 6.97 12.16 1.37
N ARG A 461 8.01 12.47 0.61
CA ARG A 461 9.42 12.27 0.97
C ARG A 461 10.23 13.55 0.78
N HIS A 462 11.38 13.61 1.44
CA HIS A 462 12.26 14.79 1.42
C HIS A 462 13.49 14.58 0.55
N PHE A 463 14.08 15.67 0.09
CA PHE A 463 15.38 15.65 -0.55
C PHE A 463 16.49 15.42 0.49
N PRO A 464 17.62 14.73 0.12
CA PRO A 464 17.95 14.20 -1.23
C PRO A 464 17.40 12.80 -1.51
N ASP A 465 16.93 12.06 -0.52
CA ASP A 465 16.56 10.64 -0.56
C ASP A 465 15.64 10.28 -1.74
N LYS A 466 14.52 11.05 -1.89
CA LYS A 466 13.58 10.80 -3.00
C LYS A 466 14.19 10.93 -4.40
N ALA A 467 15.24 11.71 -4.57
CA ALA A 467 15.92 11.83 -5.86
C ALA A 467 16.93 10.69 -6.05
N ILE A 468 17.59 10.28 -4.99
CA ILE A 468 18.52 9.15 -4.97
C ILE A 468 17.76 7.86 -5.28
N ASP A 469 16.61 7.61 -4.63
CA ASP A 469 15.76 6.45 -4.91
C ASP A 469 15.37 6.35 -6.39
N VAL A 470 15.02 7.49 -7.00
CA VAL A 470 14.60 7.50 -8.42
C VAL A 470 15.75 7.18 -9.35
N ILE A 471 16.98 7.70 -9.12
CA ILE A 471 18.12 7.36 -9.97
C ILE A 471 18.54 5.91 -9.79
N ASP A 472 18.47 5.38 -8.57
CA ASP A 472 18.77 3.98 -8.26
C ASP A 472 17.79 3.04 -8.98
N GLU A 473 16.47 3.30 -8.86
CA GLU A 473 15.46 2.51 -9.57
C GLU A 473 15.56 2.65 -11.08
N ALA A 474 15.87 3.84 -11.62
CA ALA A 474 16.04 4.06 -13.04
C ALA A 474 17.25 3.29 -13.60
N GLY A 475 18.37 3.35 -12.90
CA GLY A 475 19.57 2.60 -13.27
C GLY A 475 19.33 1.10 -13.28
N SER A 476 18.74 0.58 -12.22
CA SER A 476 18.36 -0.83 -12.10
C SER A 476 17.44 -1.27 -13.25
N ARG A 477 16.41 -0.49 -13.54
CA ARG A 477 15.42 -0.79 -14.59
C ARG A 477 16.03 -0.79 -15.98
N VAL A 478 16.85 0.23 -16.32
CA VAL A 478 17.53 0.32 -17.62
C VAL A 478 18.50 -0.83 -17.77
N HIS A 479 19.23 -1.18 -16.70
CA HIS A 479 20.11 -2.35 -16.69
C HIS A 479 19.33 -3.65 -16.98
N ILE A 480 18.23 -3.92 -16.25
CA ILE A 480 17.44 -5.14 -16.43
C ILE A 480 16.81 -5.22 -17.83
N ASN A 481 16.28 -4.11 -18.33
CA ASN A 481 15.60 -4.07 -19.63
C ASN A 481 16.59 -4.24 -20.80
N ASN A 482 17.83 -3.78 -20.64
CA ASN A 482 18.86 -3.79 -21.68
C ASN A 482 19.97 -4.81 -21.42
N ALA A 483 19.89 -5.61 -20.36
CA ALA A 483 20.84 -6.67 -20.06
C ALA A 483 20.81 -7.75 -21.15
N SER A 484 21.42 -7.45 -22.29
CA SER A 484 21.69 -8.44 -23.34
C SER A 484 22.87 -9.30 -22.91
N VAL A 485 22.66 -10.60 -22.86
CA VAL A 485 23.73 -11.55 -22.59
C VAL A 485 24.83 -11.36 -23.62
N PRO A 486 26.08 -11.11 -23.20
CA PRO A 486 27.16 -10.85 -24.17
C PRO A 486 27.27 -11.95 -25.21
N ALA A 487 27.41 -11.57 -26.48
CA ALA A 487 27.51 -12.52 -27.59
C ALA A 487 28.63 -13.58 -27.41
N PRO A 488 29.81 -13.27 -26.81
CA PRO A 488 30.81 -14.27 -26.47
C PRO A 488 30.31 -15.33 -25.47
N TYR A 489 29.55 -14.89 -24.43
CA TYR A 489 28.98 -15.82 -23.43
C TYR A 489 28.02 -16.85 -24.08
N ILE A 490 27.13 -16.38 -24.96
CA ILE A 490 26.22 -17.26 -25.71
C ILE A 490 26.99 -18.26 -26.61
N LYS A 491 28.13 -17.87 -27.16
CA LYS A 491 28.99 -18.76 -27.95
C LYS A 491 29.59 -19.84 -27.09
N LEU A 492 30.19 -19.48 -25.96
CA LEU A 492 30.78 -20.42 -25.02
C LEU A 492 29.75 -21.40 -24.45
N GLU A 493 28.53 -20.93 -24.10
CA GLU A 493 27.47 -21.80 -23.66
C GLU A 493 27.03 -22.81 -24.73
N LYS A 494 26.96 -22.38 -25.98
CA LYS A 494 26.69 -23.28 -27.12
C LYS A 494 27.81 -24.31 -27.34
N GLU A 495 29.05 -23.90 -27.16
CA GLU A 495 30.21 -24.79 -27.23
C GLU A 495 30.22 -25.77 -26.06
N LEU A 496 29.91 -25.35 -24.86
CA LEU A 496 29.77 -26.21 -23.70
C LEU A 496 28.72 -27.30 -23.93
N LYS A 497 27.54 -26.92 -24.42
CA LYS A 497 26.45 -27.87 -24.76
C LYS A 497 26.90 -28.89 -25.81
N LYS A 498 27.69 -28.46 -26.83
CA LYS A 498 28.24 -29.38 -27.83
C LYS A 498 29.25 -30.34 -27.23
N ILE A 499 30.12 -29.90 -26.34
CA ILE A 499 31.12 -30.73 -25.70
C ILE A 499 30.49 -31.75 -24.76
N ILE A 500 29.49 -31.34 -24.00
CA ILE A 500 28.70 -32.23 -23.13
C ILE A 500 28.04 -33.32 -23.96
N SER A 501 27.41 -32.96 -25.07
CA SER A 501 26.80 -33.96 -26.01
C SER A 501 27.84 -34.94 -26.58
N LYS A 502 29.01 -34.45 -27.01
CA LYS A 502 30.11 -35.30 -27.48
C LYS A 502 30.65 -36.20 -26.38
N LYS A 503 30.79 -35.69 -25.16
CA LYS A 503 31.18 -36.50 -23.99
C LYS A 503 30.21 -37.63 -23.72
N GLN A 504 28.89 -37.37 -23.74
CA GLN A 504 27.86 -38.39 -23.56
C GLN A 504 27.94 -39.45 -24.67
N GLN A 505 28.14 -39.05 -25.95
CA GLN A 505 28.30 -39.99 -27.06
C GLN A 505 29.57 -40.82 -26.92
N ALA A 506 30.68 -40.23 -26.49
CA ALA A 506 31.95 -40.95 -26.28
C ALA A 506 31.82 -41.98 -25.13
N VAL A 507 31.11 -41.66 -24.07
CA VAL A 507 30.81 -42.58 -22.96
C VAL A 507 29.91 -43.71 -23.45
N ALA A 508 28.85 -43.43 -24.22
CA ALA A 508 27.94 -44.43 -24.78
C ALA A 508 28.68 -45.40 -25.74
N ASN A 509 29.67 -44.92 -26.46
CA ASN A 509 30.51 -45.71 -27.36
C ASN A 509 31.73 -46.34 -26.67
N GLN A 510 31.83 -46.27 -25.32
CA GLN A 510 32.92 -46.79 -24.48
C GLN A 510 34.34 -46.28 -24.88
N ASN A 511 34.42 -45.09 -25.51
CA ASN A 511 35.66 -44.45 -25.84
C ASN A 511 36.08 -43.52 -24.70
N PHE A 512 36.75 -44.10 -23.70
CA PHE A 512 37.14 -43.39 -22.49
C PHE A 512 38.23 -42.33 -22.68
N GLU A 513 39.08 -42.49 -23.70
CA GLU A 513 40.14 -41.52 -24.01
C GLU A 513 39.54 -40.23 -24.59
N MET A 514 38.57 -40.38 -25.48
CA MET A 514 37.82 -39.24 -26.02
C MET A 514 36.90 -38.61 -24.96
N ALA A 515 36.33 -39.39 -24.06
CA ALA A 515 35.52 -38.87 -22.94
C ALA A 515 36.38 -38.07 -21.96
N ALA A 516 37.60 -38.48 -21.67
CA ALA A 516 38.56 -37.75 -20.84
C ALA A 516 38.98 -36.40 -21.49
N SER A 517 39.33 -36.39 -22.78
CA SER A 517 39.66 -35.15 -23.49
C SER A 517 38.49 -34.18 -23.56
N CYS A 518 37.24 -34.66 -23.71
CA CYS A 518 36.04 -33.84 -23.63
C CYS A 518 35.77 -33.30 -22.21
N ARG A 519 36.13 -34.03 -21.15
CA ARG A 519 36.04 -33.58 -19.79
C ARG A 519 36.99 -32.41 -19.50
N ASP A 520 38.27 -32.52 -19.97
CA ASP A 520 39.25 -31.47 -19.81
C ASP A 520 38.85 -30.20 -20.56
N ALA A 521 38.32 -30.36 -21.79
CA ALA A 521 37.74 -29.26 -22.56
C ALA A 521 36.51 -28.64 -21.88
N GLN A 522 35.63 -29.44 -21.28
CA GLN A 522 34.49 -28.98 -20.52
C GLN A 522 34.92 -28.10 -19.35
N THR A 523 35.86 -28.59 -18.52
CA THR A 523 36.34 -27.86 -17.33
C THR A 523 37.03 -26.54 -17.72
N LYS A 524 37.67 -26.50 -18.85
CA LYS A 524 38.32 -25.28 -19.35
C LYS A 524 37.28 -24.23 -19.77
N ILE A 525 36.28 -24.63 -20.53
CA ILE A 525 35.20 -23.72 -20.96
C ILE A 525 34.32 -23.30 -19.78
N GLU A 526 34.04 -24.18 -18.82
CA GLU A 526 33.35 -23.82 -17.60
C GLU A 526 34.09 -22.71 -16.84
N LYS A 527 35.40 -22.80 -16.76
CA LYS A 527 36.22 -21.79 -16.11
C LYS A 527 36.21 -20.46 -16.90
N GLU A 528 36.30 -20.51 -18.23
CA GLU A 528 36.20 -19.33 -19.10
C GLU A 528 34.82 -18.66 -18.98
N ILE A 529 33.76 -19.45 -18.83
CA ILE A 529 32.39 -18.94 -18.57
C ILE A 529 32.34 -18.26 -17.22
N GLU A 530 32.93 -18.87 -16.17
CA GLU A 530 32.94 -18.33 -14.80
C GLU A 530 33.77 -17.03 -14.73
N ASP A 531 34.95 -16.98 -15.39
CA ASP A 531 35.76 -15.77 -15.48
C ASP A 531 35.03 -14.65 -16.26
N MET A 532 34.37 -15.00 -17.37
CA MET A 532 33.61 -14.04 -18.16
C MET A 532 32.35 -13.56 -17.42
N LYS A 533 31.69 -14.42 -16.65
CA LYS A 533 30.56 -14.06 -15.79
C LYS A 533 30.99 -13.10 -14.69
N ALA A 534 32.16 -13.32 -14.08
CA ALA A 534 32.73 -12.43 -13.09
C ALA A 534 33.05 -11.05 -13.68
N GLN A 535 33.66 -11.00 -14.87
CA GLN A 535 33.98 -9.76 -15.59
C GLN A 535 32.70 -9.01 -16.03
N TRP A 536 31.64 -9.75 -16.43
CA TRP A 536 30.35 -9.16 -16.77
C TRP A 536 29.66 -8.57 -15.54
N GLN A 537 29.72 -9.28 -14.40
CA GLN A 537 29.17 -8.78 -13.13
C GLN A 537 29.94 -7.57 -12.58
N GLN A 538 31.20 -7.43 -12.92
CA GLN A 538 32.04 -6.27 -12.57
C GLN A 538 31.90 -5.10 -13.55
N GLY A 539 31.05 -5.25 -14.61
CA GLY A 539 30.84 -4.20 -15.62
C GLY A 539 32.01 -3.99 -16.59
N GLU A 540 33.02 -4.90 -16.63
CA GLU A 540 34.18 -4.80 -17.53
C GLU A 540 33.84 -5.20 -18.96
N ILE A 541 32.76 -5.96 -19.15
CA ILE A 541 32.30 -6.43 -20.47
C ILE A 541 30.82 -6.03 -20.64
N GLY A 542 30.57 -4.97 -21.39
CA GLY A 542 29.23 -4.49 -21.76
C GLY A 542 29.29 -3.04 -22.21
N GLU A 543 28.40 -2.64 -23.08
CA GLU A 543 28.18 -1.23 -23.40
C GLU A 543 27.33 -0.62 -22.27
N TYR A 544 27.82 0.46 -21.65
CA TYR A 544 27.04 1.24 -20.70
C TYR A 544 25.85 1.85 -21.44
N VAL A 545 24.65 1.52 -20.99
CA VAL A 545 23.41 2.06 -21.55
C VAL A 545 23.12 3.40 -20.90
N GLU A 546 22.76 4.40 -21.70
CA GLU A 546 22.43 5.72 -21.18
C GLU A 546 21.03 5.72 -20.56
N VAL A 547 20.93 6.27 -19.34
CA VAL A 547 19.66 6.58 -18.67
C VAL A 547 19.25 7.98 -19.09
N THR A 548 18.11 8.07 -19.75
CA THR A 548 17.57 9.30 -20.33
C THR A 548 16.55 9.98 -19.40
N ALA A 549 16.19 11.22 -19.70
CA ALA A 549 15.10 11.93 -19.02
C ALA A 549 13.76 11.19 -19.13
N GLU A 550 13.55 10.43 -20.22
CA GLU A 550 12.34 9.62 -20.43
C GLU A 550 12.29 8.42 -19.47
N ASP A 551 13.41 7.76 -19.22
CA ASP A 551 13.50 6.66 -18.26
C ASP A 551 13.19 7.14 -16.85
N ILE A 552 13.72 8.28 -16.45
CA ILE A 552 13.39 8.94 -15.17
C ILE A 552 11.89 9.25 -15.07
N ALA A 553 11.30 9.81 -16.14
CA ALA A 553 9.87 10.09 -16.15
C ALA A 553 9.01 8.82 -16.05
N ASN A 554 9.46 7.72 -16.66
CA ASN A 554 8.80 6.42 -16.56
C ASN A 554 8.83 5.85 -15.14
N VAL A 555 9.95 5.97 -14.43
CA VAL A 555 10.09 5.53 -13.05
C VAL A 555 9.17 6.35 -12.13
N ILE A 556 9.23 7.68 -12.22
CA ILE A 556 8.37 8.56 -11.41
C ILE A 556 6.89 8.30 -11.72
N SER A 557 6.56 7.99 -12.97
CA SER A 557 5.21 7.61 -13.39
C SER A 557 4.73 6.34 -12.66
N MET A 558 5.58 5.35 -12.52
CA MET A 558 5.23 4.12 -11.78
C MET A 558 5.07 4.38 -10.29
N MET A 559 5.98 5.17 -9.69
CA MET A 559 5.92 5.50 -8.26
C MET A 559 4.68 6.32 -7.91
N THR A 560 4.30 7.27 -8.78
CA THR A 560 3.24 8.25 -8.49
C THR A 560 1.89 7.93 -9.13
N GLY A 561 1.87 7.01 -10.13
CA GLY A 561 0.69 6.72 -10.95
C GLY A 561 0.37 7.81 -11.99
N VAL A 562 1.21 8.83 -12.15
CA VAL A 562 1.04 9.89 -13.17
C VAL A 562 1.69 9.43 -14.48
N PRO A 563 0.97 9.36 -15.62
CA PRO A 563 1.54 8.84 -16.87
C PRO A 563 2.80 9.59 -17.33
N ALA A 564 3.87 8.87 -17.70
CA ALA A 564 5.17 9.43 -18.11
C ALA A 564 5.08 10.38 -19.30
N GLN A 565 4.25 10.04 -20.30
CA GLN A 565 3.99 10.90 -21.46
C GLN A 565 3.48 12.30 -21.09
N ARG A 566 2.86 12.44 -19.92
CA ARG A 566 2.41 13.72 -19.39
C ARG A 566 3.50 14.54 -18.74
N MET A 567 4.58 13.88 -18.33
CA MET A 567 5.75 14.53 -17.75
C MET A 567 6.70 15.04 -18.85
N ALA A 568 6.80 14.30 -19.97
CA ALA A 568 7.70 14.57 -21.08
C ALA A 568 7.10 15.51 -22.14
N GLU A 569 5.82 15.33 -22.52
CA GLU A 569 5.16 16.24 -23.46
C GLU A 569 4.81 17.57 -22.81
N GLY A 570 5.19 18.68 -23.42
CA GLY A 570 4.86 20.01 -22.93
C GLY A 570 3.36 20.13 -22.65
N GLU A 571 3.00 20.27 -21.36
CA GLU A 571 1.60 20.41 -20.87
C GLU A 571 0.73 21.36 -21.70
N SER A 572 1.36 22.34 -22.37
CA SER A 572 0.70 23.37 -23.16
C SER A 572 -0.11 22.84 -24.34
N LYS A 573 0.31 21.74 -24.97
CA LYS A 573 -0.38 21.21 -26.16
C LYS A 573 -1.64 20.44 -25.75
N ARG A 574 -1.53 19.60 -24.72
CA ARG A 574 -2.67 18.82 -24.18
C ARG A 574 -3.72 19.70 -23.51
N LEU A 575 -3.28 20.73 -22.80
CA LEU A 575 -4.19 21.68 -22.17
C LEU A 575 -4.99 22.48 -23.21
N LYS A 576 -4.45 22.71 -24.41
CA LYS A 576 -5.20 23.31 -25.53
C LYS A 576 -6.28 22.37 -26.08
N ASP A 577 -5.99 21.06 -26.13
CA ASP A 577 -6.92 20.07 -26.63
C ASP A 577 -7.98 19.65 -25.61
N LEU A 578 -7.76 19.94 -24.32
CA LEU A 578 -8.66 19.60 -23.21
C LEU A 578 -10.08 20.12 -23.42
N GLU A 579 -10.20 21.36 -23.88
CA GLU A 579 -11.50 21.99 -24.15
C GLU A 579 -12.27 21.25 -25.24
N HIS A 580 -11.58 20.91 -26.31
CA HIS A 580 -12.18 20.21 -27.47
C HIS A 580 -12.61 18.79 -27.07
N ASN A 581 -11.73 18.05 -26.38
CA ASN A 581 -12.02 16.69 -25.94
C ASN A 581 -13.19 16.62 -24.97
N LEU A 582 -13.26 17.54 -24.00
CA LEU A 582 -14.36 17.59 -23.06
C LEU A 582 -15.69 17.95 -23.74
N LYS A 583 -15.72 18.87 -24.72
CA LYS A 583 -16.94 19.21 -25.48
C LYS A 583 -17.47 18.05 -26.31
N HIS A 584 -16.58 17.17 -26.78
CA HIS A 584 -17.01 15.95 -27.47
C HIS A 584 -17.65 14.93 -26.54
N LYS A 585 -17.15 14.82 -25.30
CA LYS A 585 -17.60 13.81 -24.32
C LYS A 585 -18.77 14.29 -23.45
N VAL A 586 -18.89 15.60 -23.23
CA VAL A 586 -19.93 16.17 -22.35
C VAL A 586 -20.81 17.12 -23.18
N ILE A 587 -22.04 16.72 -23.42
CA ILE A 587 -22.98 17.38 -24.30
C ILE A 587 -23.68 18.56 -23.63
N ALA A 588 -23.85 19.67 -24.36
CA ALA A 588 -24.64 20.85 -23.99
C ALA A 588 -24.20 21.59 -22.73
N GLN A 589 -22.91 21.49 -22.36
CA GLN A 589 -22.36 22.22 -21.25
C GLN A 589 -21.11 23.04 -21.63
N ASP A 590 -21.12 23.58 -22.87
CA ASP A 590 -19.97 24.28 -23.45
C ASP A 590 -19.51 25.46 -22.61
N ASN A 591 -20.44 26.24 -22.03
CA ASN A 591 -20.14 27.39 -21.17
C ASN A 591 -19.45 26.94 -19.88
N ALA A 592 -19.91 25.84 -19.27
CA ALA A 592 -19.34 25.27 -18.07
C ALA A 592 -17.90 24.79 -18.31
N ILE A 593 -17.70 24.07 -19.43
CA ILE A 593 -16.38 23.54 -19.84
C ILE A 593 -15.42 24.70 -20.12
N ASN A 594 -15.84 25.72 -20.89
CA ASN A 594 -15.00 26.86 -21.25
C ASN A 594 -14.48 27.60 -20.00
N LYS A 595 -15.35 27.90 -19.03
CA LYS A 595 -14.97 28.55 -17.79
C LYS A 595 -14.00 27.72 -16.98
N MET A 596 -14.30 26.42 -16.79
CA MET A 596 -13.47 25.53 -16.04
C MET A 596 -12.08 25.39 -16.65
N VAL A 597 -12.00 25.10 -17.95
CA VAL A 597 -10.73 24.94 -18.66
C VAL A 597 -9.90 26.22 -18.65
N LYS A 598 -10.53 27.38 -18.87
CA LYS A 598 -9.83 28.67 -18.81
C LYS A 598 -9.19 28.93 -17.45
N THR A 599 -9.88 28.59 -16.38
CA THR A 599 -9.36 28.74 -15.01
C THR A 599 -8.22 27.76 -14.74
N ILE A 600 -8.35 26.49 -15.15
CA ILE A 600 -7.28 25.50 -15.03
C ILE A 600 -6.04 25.93 -15.82
N LEU A 601 -6.21 26.42 -17.04
CA LEU A 601 -5.11 26.92 -17.87
C LEU A 601 -4.37 28.09 -17.20
N ARG A 602 -5.12 29.08 -16.68
CA ARG A 602 -4.55 30.24 -15.99
C ARG A 602 -3.70 29.81 -14.78
N ASN A 603 -4.19 28.86 -14.01
CA ASN A 603 -3.51 28.38 -12.81
C ASN A 603 -2.27 27.54 -13.15
N ARG A 604 -2.30 26.78 -14.25
CA ARG A 604 -1.18 25.95 -14.72
C ARG A 604 -0.03 26.74 -15.33
N VAL A 605 -0.30 27.89 -15.92
CA VAL A 605 0.75 28.78 -16.47
C VAL A 605 1.56 29.49 -15.37
N GLY A 606 1.19 29.30 -14.07
CA GLY A 606 1.95 29.87 -12.96
C GLY A 606 1.52 31.29 -12.57
N LEU A 607 0.38 31.75 -13.01
CA LEU A 607 -0.15 33.07 -12.66
C LEU A 607 -0.87 33.10 -11.30
N ARG A 608 -0.90 31.99 -10.60
CA ARG A 608 -1.52 31.84 -9.26
C ARG A 608 -0.47 31.52 -8.20
N ASP A 609 -0.84 31.78 -6.95
CA ASP A 609 -0.05 31.34 -5.78
C ASP A 609 0.16 29.80 -5.81
N PRO A 610 1.40 29.33 -5.72
CA PRO A 610 1.72 27.90 -5.75
C PRO A 610 1.16 27.12 -4.55
N ASN A 611 0.74 27.79 -3.50
CA ASN A 611 0.18 27.14 -2.31
C ASN A 611 -1.30 26.77 -2.40
N HIS A 612 -1.98 27.07 -3.50
CA HIS A 612 -3.40 26.74 -3.69
C HIS A 612 -3.60 25.49 -4.56
N PRO A 613 -4.74 24.77 -4.44
CA PRO A 613 -5.11 23.68 -5.35
C PRO A 613 -5.13 24.12 -6.81
N ILE A 614 -4.97 23.20 -7.77
CA ILE A 614 -4.99 23.48 -9.22
C ILE A 614 -6.26 24.23 -9.63
N GLY A 615 -7.40 23.91 -9.02
CA GLY A 615 -8.67 24.58 -9.26
C GLY A 615 -9.70 24.24 -8.22
N VAL A 616 -10.51 25.23 -7.83
CA VAL A 616 -11.59 25.07 -6.86
C VAL A 616 -12.89 25.55 -7.47
N PHE A 617 -13.79 24.61 -7.79
CA PHE A 617 -15.02 24.89 -8.51
C PHE A 617 -16.26 24.50 -7.73
N MET A 618 -17.30 25.32 -7.84
CA MET A 618 -18.63 24.95 -7.40
C MET A 618 -19.54 24.73 -8.62
N PHE A 619 -20.04 23.52 -8.79
CA PHE A 619 -20.94 23.14 -9.88
C PHE A 619 -22.39 23.23 -9.42
N LEU A 620 -23.13 24.14 -9.99
CA LEU A 620 -24.52 24.43 -9.67
C LEU A 620 -25.46 23.99 -10.80
N GLY A 621 -26.57 23.43 -10.44
CA GLY A 621 -27.61 23.09 -11.39
C GLY A 621 -28.52 21.95 -10.96
N PRO A 622 -29.57 21.64 -11.72
CA PRO A 622 -30.51 20.56 -11.42
C PRO A 622 -29.82 19.20 -11.33
N THR A 623 -30.52 18.22 -10.80
CA THR A 623 -30.07 16.83 -10.81
C THR A 623 -30.06 16.31 -12.26
N GLY A 624 -29.08 15.48 -12.61
CA GLY A 624 -29.02 14.77 -13.89
C GLY A 624 -28.60 15.60 -15.10
N VAL A 625 -28.00 16.79 -14.91
CA VAL A 625 -27.47 17.63 -16.00
C VAL A 625 -26.00 17.36 -16.36
N GLY A 626 -25.35 16.42 -15.65
CA GLY A 626 -23.98 16.00 -15.97
C GLY A 626 -22.88 16.57 -15.07
N LYS A 627 -23.18 17.14 -13.88
CA LYS A 627 -22.17 17.69 -12.94
C LYS A 627 -21.10 16.68 -12.58
N THR A 628 -21.51 15.54 -12.02
CA THR A 628 -20.60 14.43 -11.62
C THR A 628 -19.91 13.79 -12.83
N TYR A 629 -20.61 13.72 -13.99
CA TYR A 629 -20.08 13.18 -15.23
C TYR A 629 -18.94 14.05 -15.80
N LEU A 630 -19.09 15.39 -15.78
CA LEU A 630 -18.02 16.31 -16.19
C LEU A 630 -16.77 16.14 -15.29
N ALA A 631 -16.96 16.02 -13.98
CA ALA A 631 -15.84 15.77 -13.05
C ALA A 631 -15.11 14.44 -13.37
N GLN A 632 -15.87 13.40 -13.68
CA GLN A 632 -15.31 12.10 -14.07
C GLN A 632 -14.53 12.19 -15.39
N LYS A 633 -15.09 12.87 -16.42
CA LYS A 633 -14.40 13.04 -17.70
C LYS A 633 -13.19 13.95 -17.60
N LEU A 634 -13.24 14.96 -16.73
CA LEU A 634 -12.07 15.77 -16.41
C LEU A 634 -10.94 14.94 -15.76
N ALA A 635 -11.29 14.01 -14.85
CA ALA A 635 -10.30 13.12 -14.24
C ALA A 635 -9.62 12.22 -15.30
N GLU A 636 -10.39 11.66 -16.22
CA GLU A 636 -9.85 10.88 -17.35
C GLU A 636 -8.90 11.70 -18.22
N GLU A 637 -9.28 12.94 -18.58
CA GLU A 637 -8.48 13.80 -19.45
C GLU A 637 -7.24 14.38 -18.74
N MET A 638 -7.41 14.82 -17.49
CA MET A 638 -6.33 15.47 -16.74
C MET A 638 -5.35 14.46 -16.14
N PHE A 639 -5.83 13.36 -15.59
CA PHE A 639 -5.03 12.39 -14.83
C PHE A 639 -4.98 10.99 -15.45
N GLY A 640 -5.71 10.73 -16.56
CA GLY A 640 -5.59 9.50 -17.36
C GLY A 640 -6.39 8.30 -16.87
N SER A 641 -6.96 8.36 -15.68
CA SER A 641 -7.76 7.28 -15.10
C SER A 641 -9.04 7.82 -14.46
N LYS A 642 -10.11 7.03 -14.56
CA LYS A 642 -11.33 7.26 -13.78
C LYS A 642 -11.09 7.16 -12.29
N ASP A 643 -10.12 6.35 -11.88
CA ASP A 643 -9.77 6.10 -10.49
C ASP A 643 -9.06 7.29 -9.83
N SER A 644 -8.67 8.30 -10.61
CA SER A 644 -8.16 9.57 -10.10
C SER A 644 -9.28 10.50 -9.60
N LEU A 645 -10.55 10.06 -9.61
CA LEU A 645 -11.68 10.77 -9.02
C LEU A 645 -11.94 10.24 -7.60
N ILE A 646 -11.66 11.07 -6.60
CA ILE A 646 -12.01 10.83 -5.20
C ILE A 646 -13.39 11.43 -4.96
N ARG A 647 -14.42 10.61 -4.90
CA ARG A 647 -15.79 11.05 -4.62
C ARG A 647 -16.12 10.85 -3.15
N ILE A 648 -16.70 11.89 -2.54
CA ILE A 648 -17.20 11.91 -1.17
C ILE A 648 -18.61 12.52 -1.21
N ASP A 649 -19.59 11.78 -0.67
CA ASP A 649 -20.96 12.24 -0.55
C ASP A 649 -21.12 13.02 0.77
N MET A 650 -21.40 14.29 0.68
CA MET A 650 -21.51 15.17 1.84
C MET A 650 -22.78 14.93 2.68
N SER A 651 -23.72 14.15 2.18
CA SER A 651 -24.88 13.74 2.96
C SER A 651 -24.51 12.84 4.15
N GLU A 652 -23.40 12.10 4.06
CA GLU A 652 -22.85 11.30 5.17
C GLU A 652 -22.24 12.16 6.29
N PHE A 653 -21.96 13.43 6.02
CA PHE A 653 -21.27 14.37 6.90
C PHE A 653 -22.19 15.52 7.37
N SER A 654 -23.49 15.26 7.45
CA SER A 654 -24.49 16.21 7.95
C SER A 654 -24.36 16.46 9.46
N GLU A 655 -23.86 15.51 10.23
CA GLU A 655 -23.71 15.60 11.67
C GLU A 655 -22.27 15.99 12.08
N SER A 656 -22.16 16.73 13.18
CA SER A 656 -20.88 17.31 13.60
C SER A 656 -19.82 16.29 14.03
N PHE A 657 -20.22 15.11 14.50
CA PHE A 657 -19.26 14.06 14.90
C PHE A 657 -18.69 13.31 13.69
N ASN A 658 -19.41 13.27 12.57
CA ASN A 658 -18.92 12.63 11.36
C ASN A 658 -17.77 13.39 10.69
N THR A 659 -17.53 14.67 11.04
CA THR A 659 -16.42 15.45 10.46
C THR A 659 -15.06 14.85 10.77
N SER A 660 -14.89 14.18 11.92
CA SER A 660 -13.65 13.46 12.26
C SER A 660 -13.34 12.31 11.31
N ARG A 661 -14.36 11.71 10.67
CA ARG A 661 -14.13 10.66 9.65
C ARG A 661 -13.51 11.20 8.37
N LEU A 662 -13.62 12.51 8.08
CA LEU A 662 -12.95 13.10 6.91
C LEU A 662 -11.45 13.25 7.12
N VAL A 663 -11.04 13.65 8.32
CA VAL A 663 -9.66 14.06 8.64
C VAL A 663 -8.93 13.01 9.48
N GLY A 664 -9.67 12.15 10.15
CA GLY A 664 -9.17 11.20 11.15
C GLY A 664 -9.56 11.61 12.57
N ALA A 665 -9.76 10.63 13.44
CA ALA A 665 -10.05 10.86 14.85
C ALA A 665 -8.76 11.29 15.60
N PRO A 666 -8.86 12.19 16.57
CA PRO A 666 -7.70 12.54 17.42
C PRO A 666 -7.28 11.34 18.29
N PRO A 667 -6.03 11.33 18.82
CA PRO A 667 -5.52 10.27 19.67
C PRO A 667 -6.46 9.98 20.85
N GLY A 668 -6.73 8.72 21.12
CA GLY A 668 -7.60 8.27 22.20
C GLY A 668 -9.09 8.11 21.85
N TYR A 669 -9.50 8.43 20.63
CA TYR A 669 -10.86 8.19 20.15
C TYR A 669 -10.95 6.96 19.25
N VAL A 670 -12.13 6.32 19.25
CA VAL A 670 -12.43 5.17 18.38
C VAL A 670 -12.26 5.57 16.91
N GLY A 671 -11.50 4.77 16.13
CA GLY A 671 -11.21 5.04 14.72
C GLY A 671 -9.91 5.83 14.48
N TYR A 672 -9.09 6.08 15.49
CA TYR A 672 -7.78 6.75 15.35
C TYR A 672 -6.87 6.05 14.33
N ASN A 673 -6.84 4.72 14.34
CA ASN A 673 -5.98 3.93 13.43
C ASN A 673 -6.50 3.85 11.98
N GLU A 674 -7.77 4.21 11.73
CA GLU A 674 -8.37 4.10 10.40
C GLU A 674 -8.01 5.26 9.47
N GLY A 675 -7.48 6.36 10.03
CA GLY A 675 -7.18 7.59 9.27
C GLY A 675 -8.44 8.28 8.73
N GLY A 676 -8.28 9.45 8.12
CA GLY A 676 -9.39 10.21 7.54
C GLY A 676 -9.73 9.76 6.11
N GLN A 677 -11.01 9.62 5.80
CA GLN A 677 -11.46 9.19 4.47
C GLN A 677 -11.01 10.12 3.34
N LEU A 678 -10.96 11.42 3.56
CA LEU A 678 -10.48 12.39 2.58
C LEU A 678 -8.95 12.42 2.58
N THR A 679 -8.35 12.57 3.74
CA THR A 679 -6.90 12.75 3.90
C THR A 679 -6.11 11.54 3.40
N GLU A 680 -6.52 10.32 3.76
CA GLU A 680 -5.86 9.10 3.29
C GLU A 680 -6.00 8.87 1.77
N LYS A 681 -7.19 9.14 1.20
CA LYS A 681 -7.39 9.00 -0.25
C LYS A 681 -6.52 9.99 -1.04
N VAL A 682 -6.41 11.25 -0.57
CA VAL A 682 -5.58 12.27 -1.22
C VAL A 682 -4.10 11.96 -1.01
N ARG A 683 -3.68 11.51 0.17
CA ARG A 683 -2.31 11.08 0.44
C ARG A 683 -1.85 9.98 -0.53
N ARG A 684 -2.72 8.99 -0.77
CA ARG A 684 -2.43 7.90 -1.72
C ARG A 684 -2.49 8.33 -3.18
N LYS A 685 -3.29 9.37 -3.51
CA LYS A 685 -3.48 9.88 -4.87
C LYS A 685 -3.43 11.41 -4.87
N PRO A 686 -2.23 12.00 -4.74
CA PRO A 686 -2.08 13.45 -4.66
C PRO A 686 -2.47 14.15 -5.98
N TYR A 687 -2.44 13.44 -7.11
CA TYR A 687 -2.91 13.91 -8.42
C TYR A 687 -4.31 13.38 -8.69
N SER A 688 -5.30 14.06 -8.15
CA SER A 688 -6.70 13.62 -8.24
C SER A 688 -7.69 14.77 -8.31
N ILE A 689 -8.92 14.43 -8.69
CA ILE A 689 -10.06 15.32 -8.54
C ILE A 689 -10.80 14.91 -7.27
N VAL A 690 -10.93 15.84 -6.35
CA VAL A 690 -11.74 15.67 -5.14
C VAL A 690 -13.14 16.21 -5.42
N LEU A 691 -14.10 15.29 -5.55
CA LEU A 691 -15.51 15.63 -5.78
C LEU A 691 -16.29 15.52 -4.47
N LEU A 692 -16.72 16.67 -3.94
CA LEU A 692 -17.59 16.78 -2.79
C LEU A 692 -19.04 16.92 -3.28
N ASP A 693 -19.77 15.81 -3.30
CA ASP A 693 -21.13 15.77 -3.87
C ASP A 693 -22.15 16.23 -2.83
N GLU A 694 -23.15 17.02 -3.26
CA GLU A 694 -24.22 17.60 -2.43
C GLU A 694 -23.72 18.40 -1.22
N ILE A 695 -22.77 19.32 -1.46
CA ILE A 695 -22.07 20.11 -0.41
C ILE A 695 -23.03 20.87 0.51
N GLU A 696 -24.22 21.24 0.05
CA GLU A 696 -25.24 21.92 0.85
C GLU A 696 -25.79 21.08 2.01
N LYS A 697 -25.54 19.77 2.05
CA LYS A 697 -25.94 18.87 3.12
C LYS A 697 -24.90 18.74 4.23
N ALA A 698 -23.68 19.20 3.96
CA ALA A 698 -22.59 19.14 4.92
C ALA A 698 -22.79 20.01 6.16
N ASN A 699 -22.28 19.54 7.29
CA ASN A 699 -22.22 20.33 8.52
C ASN A 699 -21.30 21.57 8.36
N SER A 700 -21.59 22.66 9.08
CA SER A 700 -20.78 23.87 9.04
C SER A 700 -19.31 23.66 9.39
N LYS A 701 -18.97 22.71 10.23
CA LYS A 701 -17.58 22.36 10.57
C LYS A 701 -16.80 21.85 9.37
N VAL A 702 -17.44 21.21 8.38
CA VAL A 702 -16.79 20.76 7.15
C VAL A 702 -16.29 21.96 6.33
N PHE A 703 -17.09 23.04 6.26
CA PHE A 703 -16.66 24.25 5.56
C PHE A 703 -15.44 24.88 6.19
N ASN A 704 -15.35 24.92 7.53
CA ASN A 704 -14.18 25.45 8.23
C ASN A 704 -12.90 24.63 7.96
N LEU A 705 -13.03 23.30 7.87
CA LEU A 705 -11.91 22.44 7.46
C LEU A 705 -11.50 22.68 6.01
N LEU A 706 -12.48 22.86 5.13
CA LEU A 706 -12.21 23.12 3.71
C LEU A 706 -11.54 24.50 3.50
N LEU A 707 -11.82 25.51 4.31
CA LEU A 707 -11.15 26.81 4.21
C LEU A 707 -9.62 26.66 4.28
N GLN A 708 -9.10 25.80 5.15
CA GLN A 708 -7.66 25.54 5.23
C GLN A 708 -7.12 24.95 3.92
N VAL A 709 -7.85 24.01 3.32
CA VAL A 709 -7.47 23.42 2.02
C VAL A 709 -7.50 24.46 0.91
N LEU A 710 -8.52 25.33 0.93
CA LEU A 710 -8.73 26.33 -0.13
C LEU A 710 -7.70 27.46 -0.06
N ASP A 711 -7.18 27.78 1.12
CA ASP A 711 -6.22 28.87 1.33
C ASP A 711 -4.78 28.42 1.19
N GLU A 712 -4.42 27.34 1.88
CA GLU A 712 -3.03 26.89 2.01
C GLU A 712 -2.72 25.64 1.15
N GLY A 713 -3.73 25.07 0.49
CA GLY A 713 -3.57 23.83 -0.27
C GLY A 713 -3.13 22.63 0.57
N ARG A 714 -3.36 22.67 1.90
CA ARG A 714 -2.92 21.67 2.85
C ARG A 714 -3.99 21.41 3.89
N LEU A 715 -3.95 20.22 4.48
CA LEU A 715 -4.86 19.84 5.57
C LEU A 715 -4.11 18.95 6.56
N THR A 716 -4.17 19.31 7.85
CA THR A 716 -3.59 18.46 8.90
C THR A 716 -4.56 17.35 9.26
N ASP A 717 -4.12 16.10 9.20
CA ASP A 717 -4.93 14.94 9.60
C ASP A 717 -5.01 14.78 11.13
N GLY A 718 -5.83 13.82 11.58
CA GLY A 718 -5.97 13.51 13.01
C GLY A 718 -4.68 13.04 13.68
N ASN A 719 -3.69 12.58 12.91
CA ASN A 719 -2.38 12.15 13.37
C ASN A 719 -1.34 13.29 13.39
N GLY A 720 -1.72 14.51 13.02
CA GLY A 720 -0.83 15.64 12.91
C GLY A 720 -0.02 15.71 11.61
N ARG A 721 -0.31 14.85 10.62
CA ARG A 721 0.38 14.83 9.33
C ARG A 721 -0.21 15.89 8.41
N LEU A 722 0.66 16.58 7.69
CA LEU A 722 0.27 17.59 6.71
C LEU A 722 0.03 16.93 5.35
N ILE A 723 -1.22 16.94 4.89
CA ILE A 723 -1.64 16.36 3.60
C ILE A 723 -1.70 17.45 2.54
N ASP A 724 -1.05 17.23 1.41
CA ASP A 724 -0.90 18.18 0.31
C ASP A 724 -2.06 18.08 -0.71
N PHE A 725 -2.80 19.17 -0.89
CA PHE A 725 -3.89 19.31 -1.87
C PHE A 725 -3.52 20.22 -3.05
N ARG A 726 -2.30 20.76 -3.13
CA ARG A 726 -1.88 21.69 -4.18
C ARG A 726 -1.96 21.12 -5.58
N ASN A 727 -1.84 19.80 -5.69
CA ASN A 727 -1.93 19.08 -6.96
C ASN A 727 -3.32 18.51 -7.24
N THR A 728 -4.33 18.84 -6.44
CA THR A 728 -5.71 18.39 -6.64
C THR A 728 -6.55 19.45 -7.32
N ILE A 729 -7.65 19.00 -7.94
CA ILE A 729 -8.75 19.86 -8.38
C ILE A 729 -9.94 19.56 -7.48
N ILE A 730 -10.46 20.56 -6.79
CA ILE A 730 -11.59 20.42 -5.88
C ILE A 730 -12.87 20.85 -6.61
N ILE A 731 -13.83 19.94 -6.70
CA ILE A 731 -15.12 20.18 -7.30
C ILE A 731 -16.22 19.92 -6.27
N MET A 732 -17.04 20.91 -6.01
CA MET A 732 -18.20 20.80 -5.13
C MET A 732 -19.45 20.85 -5.96
N THR A 733 -20.38 19.90 -5.78
CA THR A 733 -21.66 19.97 -6.49
C THR A 733 -22.76 20.42 -5.54
N SER A 734 -23.67 21.23 -6.05
CA SER A 734 -24.85 21.67 -5.30
C SER A 734 -26.08 21.78 -6.17
N ASN A 735 -27.21 21.53 -5.53
CA ASN A 735 -28.56 21.74 -6.09
C ASN A 735 -29.20 23.02 -5.57
N ALA A 736 -28.45 23.89 -4.86
CA ALA A 736 -28.93 25.13 -4.28
C ALA A 736 -29.54 26.06 -5.37
N GLY A 737 -30.64 26.69 -5.05
CA GLY A 737 -31.32 27.62 -5.96
C GLY A 737 -32.25 26.96 -6.99
N THR A 738 -32.15 25.65 -7.25
CA THR A 738 -32.99 24.99 -8.27
C THR A 738 -34.46 24.89 -7.84
N ARG A 739 -34.76 24.79 -6.56
CA ARG A 739 -36.14 24.81 -6.02
C ARG A 739 -36.76 26.19 -6.20
N GLN A 740 -36.04 27.26 -5.93
CA GLN A 740 -36.50 28.63 -6.06
C GLN A 740 -36.74 29.01 -7.53
N LEU A 741 -35.93 28.47 -8.46
CA LEU A 741 -36.19 28.62 -9.90
C LEU A 741 -37.48 27.92 -10.33
N LYS A 742 -37.84 26.77 -9.73
CA LYS A 742 -39.12 26.07 -10.01
C LYS A 742 -40.33 26.82 -9.48
N ASP A 743 -40.23 27.41 -8.30
CA ASP A 743 -41.32 28.18 -7.69
C ASP A 743 -41.55 29.50 -8.44
N PHE A 744 -40.51 30.04 -9.05
CA PHE A 744 -40.58 31.26 -9.85
C PHE A 744 -41.28 31.05 -11.24
N GLY A 745 -41.05 29.90 -11.85
CA GLY A 745 -41.77 29.48 -13.06
C GLY A 745 -43.30 29.26 -12.88
N ARG A 746 -43.73 29.20 -11.60
CA ARG A 746 -45.13 29.11 -11.20
C ARG A 746 -45.72 30.42 -10.67
N GLY A 747 -44.90 31.49 -10.55
CA GLY A 747 -45.31 32.77 -9.94
C GLY A 747 -46.20 33.61 -10.84
N VAL A 748 -47.21 34.19 -10.23
CA VAL A 748 -48.26 35.10 -10.76
C VAL A 748 -47.62 36.22 -11.60
N GLY A 749 -47.81 36.17 -12.93
CA GLY A 749 -47.40 37.26 -13.85
C GLY A 749 -46.95 36.86 -15.25
N PHE A 750 -46.56 35.63 -15.46
CA PHE A 750 -46.28 35.15 -16.81
C PHE A 750 -47.44 34.28 -17.29
N THR A 751 -48.21 34.87 -18.17
CA THR A 751 -49.36 34.23 -18.82
C THR A 751 -49.01 32.88 -19.41
N SER A 752 -49.75 31.88 -19.02
CA SER A 752 -49.71 30.47 -19.47
C SER A 752 -49.86 30.26 -21.00
N ALA A 753 -49.62 31.26 -21.82
CA ALA A 753 -49.73 31.19 -23.28
C ALA A 753 -48.40 30.83 -24.00
N GLY A 754 -47.25 30.75 -23.28
CA GLY A 754 -45.95 30.50 -23.90
C GLY A 754 -45.37 29.10 -23.68
N ILE A 755 -45.92 28.23 -22.81
CA ILE A 755 -45.37 26.90 -22.51
C ILE A 755 -46.14 25.80 -23.26
N LYS A 756 -46.42 25.99 -24.54
CA LYS A 756 -46.70 24.91 -25.50
C LYS A 756 -45.51 24.77 -26.43
N GLY A 757 -44.57 23.98 -26.06
CA GLY A 757 -43.36 23.70 -26.83
C GLY A 757 -42.14 24.14 -26.08
N GLY A 758 -41.47 23.21 -25.39
CA GLY A 758 -40.17 23.43 -24.78
C GLY A 758 -39.25 24.11 -25.77
N LEU A 759 -38.67 25.24 -25.40
CA LEU A 759 -37.46 25.69 -26.08
C LEU A 759 -37.02 27.09 -25.60
N ALA A 760 -35.74 27.19 -25.29
CA ALA A 760 -34.90 28.38 -25.26
C ALA A 760 -35.39 29.51 -24.32
N MET A 761 -34.87 29.49 -23.08
CA MET A 761 -34.86 30.68 -22.23
C MET A 761 -34.05 31.77 -22.94
N ASP A 762 -34.61 32.99 -23.06
CA ASP A 762 -33.92 34.18 -23.52
C ASP A 762 -32.72 34.50 -22.63
N GLU A 763 -31.70 35.20 -23.17
CA GLU A 763 -30.51 35.54 -22.41
C GLU A 763 -30.81 36.31 -21.11
N LYS A 764 -31.83 37.16 -21.11
CA LYS A 764 -32.31 37.88 -19.93
C LYS A 764 -32.87 36.95 -18.83
N ASP A 765 -33.55 35.90 -19.22
CA ASP A 765 -34.07 34.90 -18.27
C ASP A 765 -32.93 34.06 -17.66
N LYS A 766 -31.88 33.83 -18.44
CA LYS A 766 -30.65 33.15 -17.94
C LYS A 766 -29.89 34.03 -16.95
N GLU A 767 -29.74 35.31 -17.19
CA GLU A 767 -29.11 36.25 -16.25
C GLU A 767 -29.91 36.40 -14.95
N TYR A 768 -31.22 36.46 -15.06
CA TYR A 768 -32.09 36.52 -13.89
C TYR A 768 -32.04 35.21 -13.08
N ALA A 769 -32.06 34.07 -13.72
CA ALA A 769 -31.84 32.77 -13.07
C ALA A 769 -30.51 32.71 -12.33
N ARG A 770 -29.42 33.24 -12.94
CA ARG A 770 -28.10 33.34 -12.28
C ARG A 770 -28.14 34.22 -11.04
N SER A 771 -28.86 35.36 -11.07
CA SER A 771 -29.00 36.24 -9.93
C SER A 771 -29.74 35.59 -8.75
N ILE A 772 -30.75 34.78 -9.02
CA ILE A 772 -31.49 34.00 -7.99
C ILE A 772 -30.58 32.93 -7.38
N ILE A 773 -29.84 32.23 -8.21
CA ILE A 773 -28.87 31.21 -7.74
C ILE A 773 -27.84 31.87 -6.84
N GLN A 774 -27.29 33.01 -7.25
CA GLN A 774 -26.28 33.72 -6.47
C GLN A 774 -26.83 34.21 -5.10
N LYS A 775 -28.06 34.73 -5.08
CA LYS A 775 -28.74 35.07 -3.80
C LYS A 775 -29.03 33.86 -2.92
N SER A 776 -29.32 32.70 -3.50
CA SER A 776 -29.52 31.46 -2.77
C SER A 776 -28.22 30.93 -2.14
N LEU A 777 -27.11 31.04 -2.88
CA LEU A 777 -25.78 30.67 -2.39
C LEU A 777 -25.36 31.55 -1.20
N SER A 778 -25.54 32.88 -1.31
CA SER A 778 -25.19 33.80 -0.21
C SER A 778 -26.00 33.61 1.05
N LYS A 779 -27.14 32.90 0.98
CA LYS A 779 -27.92 32.50 2.16
C LYS A 779 -27.44 31.20 2.79
N GLN A 780 -26.84 30.31 2.02
CA GLN A 780 -26.43 28.95 2.49
C GLN A 780 -24.97 28.88 2.90
N PHE A 781 -24.10 29.62 2.22
CA PHE A 781 -22.67 29.58 2.41
C PHE A 781 -22.14 30.93 2.92
N ALA A 782 -21.18 30.89 3.83
CA ALA A 782 -20.53 32.10 4.31
C ALA A 782 -19.82 32.84 3.15
N PRO A 783 -19.85 34.19 3.13
CA PRO A 783 -19.15 34.94 2.09
C PRO A 783 -17.66 34.61 1.98
N GLU A 784 -17.02 34.32 3.11
CA GLU A 784 -15.62 33.92 3.18
C GLU A 784 -15.37 32.64 2.36
N PHE A 785 -16.20 31.64 2.47
CA PHE A 785 -16.09 30.41 1.71
C PHE A 785 -16.30 30.62 0.20
N LEU A 786 -17.29 31.45 -0.17
CA LEU A 786 -17.57 31.74 -1.58
C LEU A 786 -16.45 32.54 -2.27
N ASN A 787 -15.76 33.39 -1.53
CA ASN A 787 -14.64 34.19 -2.05
C ASN A 787 -13.37 33.37 -2.29
N ARG A 788 -13.27 32.16 -1.73
CA ARG A 788 -12.13 31.24 -1.92
C ARG A 788 -12.30 30.33 -3.14
N LEU A 789 -13.50 30.33 -3.76
CA LEU A 789 -13.75 29.56 -4.97
C LEU A 789 -13.12 30.27 -6.17
N ASP A 790 -12.50 29.53 -7.06
CA ASP A 790 -11.98 30.06 -8.32
C ASP A 790 -13.09 30.47 -9.27
N ASP A 791 -14.14 29.63 -9.38
CA ASP A 791 -15.31 29.95 -10.21
C ASP A 791 -16.54 29.16 -9.74
N ILE A 792 -17.69 29.78 -9.95
CA ILE A 792 -19.01 29.18 -9.74
C ILE A 792 -19.59 28.87 -11.12
N ILE A 793 -19.69 27.58 -11.42
CA ILE A 793 -20.06 27.07 -12.73
C ILE A 793 -21.51 26.59 -12.72
N THR A 794 -22.36 27.25 -13.50
CA THR A 794 -23.77 26.88 -13.65
C THR A 794 -23.95 25.93 -14.79
N PHE A 795 -24.67 24.83 -14.56
CA PHE A 795 -25.07 23.87 -15.58
C PHE A 795 -26.46 24.18 -16.11
N ASP A 796 -26.56 24.23 -17.40
CA ASP A 796 -27.82 24.49 -18.10
C ASP A 796 -28.69 23.23 -18.14
N GLN A 797 -30.03 23.42 -18.25
CA GLN A 797 -30.95 22.31 -18.47
C GLN A 797 -30.74 21.71 -19.87
N LEU A 798 -30.87 20.40 -19.95
CA LEU A 798 -30.68 19.66 -21.20
C LEU A 798 -31.95 19.83 -22.09
N ASP A 799 -31.76 20.25 -23.33
CA ASP A 799 -32.79 20.25 -24.33
C ASP A 799 -32.95 18.87 -25.00
N LEU A 800 -34.01 18.71 -25.80
CA LEU A 800 -34.34 17.45 -26.47
C LEU A 800 -33.25 17.00 -27.48
N ASN A 801 -32.54 17.95 -28.09
CA ASN A 801 -31.47 17.69 -29.04
C ASN A 801 -30.21 17.21 -28.28
N ALA A 802 -29.92 17.84 -27.15
CA ALA A 802 -28.82 17.37 -26.26
C ALA A 802 -29.06 15.94 -25.77
N ILE A 803 -30.32 15.62 -25.40
CA ILE A 803 -30.67 14.27 -24.92
C ILE A 803 -30.49 13.23 -26.04
N LYS A 804 -30.87 13.54 -27.29
CA LYS A 804 -30.61 12.65 -28.42
C LYS A 804 -29.13 12.36 -28.62
N ARG A 805 -28.28 13.39 -28.51
CA ARG A 805 -26.82 13.23 -28.60
C ARG A 805 -26.26 12.44 -27.43
N ILE A 806 -26.83 12.58 -26.23
CA ILE A 806 -26.43 11.76 -25.04
C ILE A 806 -26.80 10.28 -25.27
N ILE A 807 -27.99 10.02 -25.88
CA ILE A 807 -28.38 8.65 -26.27
C ILE A 807 -27.35 8.05 -27.23
N ASP A 808 -26.88 8.81 -28.21
CA ASP A 808 -25.88 8.32 -29.15
C ASP A 808 -24.60 7.90 -28.46
N LEU A 809 -24.10 8.71 -27.51
CA LEU A 809 -22.90 8.37 -26.70
C LEU A 809 -23.11 7.15 -25.79
N ASP A 810 -24.28 7.05 -25.13
CA ASP A 810 -24.58 5.90 -24.29
C ASP A 810 -24.72 4.60 -25.08
N LEU A 811 -25.28 4.71 -26.33
CA LEU A 811 -25.44 3.60 -27.26
C LEU A 811 -24.10 3.13 -27.88
N GLU A 812 -23.06 4.00 -27.98
CA GLU A 812 -21.76 3.57 -28.52
C GLU A 812 -21.20 2.37 -27.79
N GLY A 813 -21.33 2.34 -26.44
CA GLY A 813 -20.89 1.20 -25.64
C GLY A 813 -21.72 -0.07 -25.85
N LEU A 814 -23.03 0.07 -26.14
CA LEU A 814 -23.91 -1.04 -26.48
C LEU A 814 -23.61 -1.55 -27.90
N VAL A 815 -23.42 -0.65 -28.86
CA VAL A 815 -23.06 -1.00 -30.22
C VAL A 815 -21.79 -1.83 -30.28
N LYS A 816 -20.73 -1.40 -29.59
CA LYS A 816 -19.49 -2.17 -29.53
C LYS A 816 -19.71 -3.59 -28.97
N ARG A 817 -20.47 -3.73 -27.88
CA ARG A 817 -20.78 -5.06 -27.31
C ARG A 817 -21.57 -5.94 -28.27
N ILE A 818 -22.48 -5.36 -29.05
CA ILE A 818 -23.26 -6.09 -30.10
C ILE A 818 -22.33 -6.47 -31.25
N GLU A 819 -21.41 -5.59 -31.65
CA GLU A 819 -20.41 -5.86 -32.70
C GLU A 819 -19.42 -6.96 -32.26
N ASP A 820 -18.97 -6.94 -31.01
CA ASP A 820 -18.13 -8.00 -30.44
C ASP A 820 -18.81 -9.37 -30.44
N LEU A 821 -20.15 -9.39 -30.36
CA LEU A 821 -20.97 -10.61 -30.53
C LEU A 821 -21.19 -11.00 -32.00
N GLY A 822 -20.68 -10.22 -32.96
CA GLY A 822 -20.76 -10.48 -34.39
C GLY A 822 -22.03 -9.97 -35.05
N PHE A 823 -22.77 -9.03 -34.47
CA PHE A 823 -23.98 -8.42 -35.01
C PHE A 823 -23.78 -6.93 -35.26
N HIS A 824 -24.58 -6.35 -36.14
CA HIS A 824 -24.60 -4.90 -36.37
C HIS A 824 -25.85 -4.26 -35.77
N PHE A 825 -25.75 -3.02 -35.33
CA PHE A 825 -26.87 -2.31 -34.72
C PHE A 825 -27.13 -0.95 -35.39
N GLN A 826 -28.39 -0.68 -35.70
CA GLN A 826 -28.84 0.63 -36.26
C GLN A 826 -30.11 1.08 -35.57
N ILE A 827 -30.21 2.36 -35.23
CA ILE A 827 -31.37 2.97 -34.61
C ILE A 827 -31.81 4.18 -35.40
N THR A 828 -33.13 4.30 -35.66
CA THR A 828 -33.70 5.44 -36.39
C THR A 828 -33.90 6.65 -35.49
N GLU A 829 -33.83 7.88 -36.06
CA GLU A 829 -34.02 9.13 -35.31
C GLU A 829 -35.37 9.21 -34.58
N LYS A 830 -36.42 8.62 -35.15
CA LYS A 830 -37.75 8.57 -34.54
C LYS A 830 -37.77 7.64 -33.31
N ALA A 831 -36.97 6.58 -33.32
CA ALA A 831 -36.81 5.68 -32.15
C ALA A 831 -36.01 6.37 -31.03
N LYS A 832 -34.90 7.06 -31.36
CA LYS A 832 -34.18 7.89 -30.41
C LYS A 832 -35.04 8.95 -29.75
N GLU A 833 -35.89 9.62 -30.53
CA GLU A 833 -36.80 10.63 -29.97
C GLU A 833 -37.83 10.05 -29.00
N MET A 834 -38.29 8.84 -29.27
CA MET A 834 -39.19 8.13 -28.34
C MET A 834 -38.49 7.75 -27.06
N VAL A 835 -37.27 7.19 -27.13
CA VAL A 835 -36.45 6.87 -25.95
C VAL A 835 -36.13 8.13 -25.15
N ALA A 836 -35.77 9.24 -25.86
CA ALA A 836 -35.52 10.54 -25.24
C ALA A 836 -36.75 11.06 -24.47
N LYS A 837 -37.95 10.97 -25.03
CA LYS A 837 -39.18 11.40 -24.35
C LYS A 837 -39.53 10.55 -23.12
N LYS A 838 -39.29 9.24 -23.17
CA LYS A 838 -39.56 8.34 -22.06
C LYS A 838 -38.44 8.32 -20.99
N GLY A 839 -37.23 8.59 -21.42
CA GLY A 839 -36.05 8.60 -20.52
C GLY A 839 -35.71 9.97 -19.92
N TYR A 840 -36.42 11.04 -20.32
CA TYR A 840 -36.21 12.38 -19.78
C TYR A 840 -37.29 12.76 -18.77
N ASP A 841 -36.86 13.14 -17.58
CA ASP A 841 -37.74 13.72 -16.56
C ASP A 841 -37.27 15.14 -16.23
N VAL A 842 -38.18 16.09 -16.17
CA VAL A 842 -37.87 17.48 -15.84
C VAL A 842 -37.27 17.64 -14.43
N GLN A 843 -37.54 16.69 -13.52
CA GLN A 843 -37.02 16.73 -12.15
C GLN A 843 -35.66 16.01 -12.01
N PHE A 844 -35.48 14.91 -12.73
CA PHE A 844 -34.31 14.04 -12.62
C PHE A 844 -33.34 14.16 -13.80
N GLY A 845 -33.65 15.04 -14.80
CA GLY A 845 -32.82 15.27 -15.98
C GLY A 845 -32.62 14.01 -16.82
N ALA A 846 -31.40 13.76 -17.27
CA ALA A 846 -31.00 12.57 -18.03
C ALA A 846 -30.75 11.31 -17.19
N ARG A 847 -30.91 11.35 -15.85
CA ARG A 847 -30.63 10.21 -14.97
C ARG A 847 -31.45 8.96 -15.31
N PRO A 848 -32.77 9.05 -15.63
CA PRO A 848 -33.57 7.90 -16.02
C PRO A 848 -33.28 7.37 -17.43
N LEU A 849 -32.50 8.11 -18.26
CA LEU A 849 -32.23 7.78 -19.66
C LEU A 849 -31.54 6.42 -19.81
N ARG A 850 -30.55 6.13 -18.97
CA ARG A 850 -29.85 4.85 -19.00
C ARG A 850 -30.78 3.65 -18.71
N ARG A 851 -31.69 3.82 -17.76
CA ARG A 851 -32.72 2.80 -17.48
C ARG A 851 -33.69 2.67 -18.67
N ALA A 852 -34.04 3.78 -19.32
CA ALA A 852 -34.89 3.73 -20.53
C ALA A 852 -34.19 3.00 -21.67
N ILE A 853 -32.88 3.24 -21.89
CA ILE A 853 -32.11 2.50 -22.89
C ILE A 853 -32.12 1.01 -22.55
N GLN A 854 -31.84 0.67 -21.29
CA GLN A 854 -31.84 -0.72 -20.82
C GLN A 854 -33.20 -1.39 -21.11
N THR A 855 -34.28 -0.85 -20.56
CA THR A 855 -35.61 -1.46 -20.65
C THR A 855 -36.19 -1.49 -22.06
N TYR A 856 -35.99 -0.43 -22.88
CA TYR A 856 -36.60 -0.34 -24.19
C TYR A 856 -35.71 -0.85 -25.34
N ILE A 857 -34.38 -0.95 -25.14
CA ILE A 857 -33.46 -1.36 -26.20
C ILE A 857 -32.72 -2.64 -25.81
N GLU A 858 -31.98 -2.63 -24.68
CA GLU A 858 -31.13 -3.77 -24.31
C GLU A 858 -31.95 -5.03 -24.05
N ASP A 859 -33.04 -4.96 -23.27
CA ASP A 859 -33.88 -6.10 -22.95
C ASP A 859 -34.48 -6.71 -24.25
N SER A 860 -35.02 -5.88 -25.15
CA SER A 860 -35.60 -6.36 -26.42
C SER A 860 -34.54 -6.91 -27.39
N VAL A 861 -33.34 -6.35 -27.43
CA VAL A 861 -32.21 -6.91 -28.20
C VAL A 861 -31.77 -8.25 -27.63
N CYS A 862 -31.73 -8.36 -26.29
CA CYS A 862 -31.41 -9.60 -25.62
C CYS A 862 -32.42 -10.73 -25.97
N GLU A 863 -33.72 -10.45 -25.90
CA GLU A 863 -34.77 -11.40 -26.32
C GLU A 863 -34.56 -11.86 -27.78
N MET A 864 -34.28 -10.95 -28.71
CA MET A 864 -34.01 -11.33 -30.11
C MET A 864 -32.78 -12.20 -30.31
N LEU A 865 -31.75 -11.99 -29.52
CA LEU A 865 -30.52 -12.78 -29.57
C LEU A 865 -30.74 -14.18 -28.97
N LEU A 866 -31.51 -14.28 -27.87
CA LEU A 866 -31.82 -15.53 -27.19
C LEU A 866 -32.78 -16.42 -28.02
N ASP A 867 -33.71 -15.84 -28.75
CA ASP A 867 -34.66 -16.60 -29.63
C ASP A 867 -33.96 -17.31 -30.80
N GLY A 868 -32.65 -17.14 -30.97
CA GLY A 868 -31.85 -17.81 -31.99
C GLY A 868 -32.24 -17.48 -33.43
N THR A 869 -33.04 -16.43 -33.64
CA THR A 869 -33.52 -15.98 -34.98
C THR A 869 -32.44 -15.22 -35.76
N MET A 870 -31.36 -14.81 -35.05
CA MET A 870 -30.29 -14.01 -35.62
C MET A 870 -29.08 -14.89 -35.97
N LYS A 871 -28.40 -14.56 -37.06
CA LYS A 871 -27.13 -15.18 -37.48
C LYS A 871 -26.00 -14.16 -37.37
N PRO A 872 -24.76 -14.59 -37.04
CA PRO A 872 -23.61 -13.69 -37.07
C PRO A 872 -23.52 -12.95 -38.43
N GLY A 873 -23.39 -11.64 -38.39
CA GLY A 873 -23.39 -10.75 -39.55
C GLY A 873 -24.73 -10.05 -39.83
N ASP A 874 -25.81 -10.41 -39.15
CA ASP A 874 -27.10 -9.74 -39.30
C ASP A 874 -27.13 -8.35 -38.65
N THR A 875 -27.95 -7.44 -39.17
CA THR A 875 -28.11 -6.09 -38.62
C THR A 875 -29.44 -5.96 -37.88
N ILE A 876 -29.38 -5.53 -36.63
CA ILE A 876 -30.55 -5.21 -35.80
C ILE A 876 -30.97 -3.77 -36.08
N SER A 877 -32.13 -3.55 -36.66
CA SER A 877 -32.67 -2.22 -36.96
C SER A 877 -33.80 -1.90 -36.00
N VAL A 878 -33.63 -0.79 -35.22
CA VAL A 878 -34.61 -0.30 -34.27
C VAL A 878 -35.40 0.87 -34.85
N GLY A 879 -36.69 0.69 -34.99
CA GLY A 879 -37.61 1.71 -35.54
C GLY A 879 -38.72 2.07 -34.52
N LYS A 880 -39.56 3.07 -34.86
CA LYS A 880 -40.75 3.43 -34.10
C LYS A 880 -41.97 2.90 -34.82
N ASN A 881 -42.91 2.28 -34.13
CA ASN A 881 -44.20 1.92 -34.66
C ASN A 881 -45.05 3.17 -34.88
N SER A 882 -45.60 3.34 -36.10
CA SER A 882 -46.41 4.53 -36.49
C SER A 882 -47.76 4.58 -35.78
N LYS A 883 -48.28 3.44 -35.27
CA LYS A 883 -49.64 3.33 -34.71
C LYS A 883 -49.66 3.16 -33.18
N LYS A 884 -48.56 2.66 -32.61
CA LYS A 884 -48.37 2.47 -31.17
C LYS A 884 -47.11 3.17 -30.74
N GLU A 885 -47.05 3.69 -29.49
CA GLU A 885 -45.85 4.25 -28.89
C GLU A 885 -44.88 3.15 -28.37
N GLU A 886 -44.50 2.26 -29.30
CA GLU A 886 -43.60 1.13 -29.02
C GLU A 886 -42.47 1.11 -30.06
N LEU A 887 -41.30 0.61 -29.65
CA LEU A 887 -40.19 0.35 -30.54
C LEU A 887 -40.47 -0.92 -31.37
N THR A 888 -39.99 -0.94 -32.58
CA THR A 888 -40.05 -2.12 -33.44
C THR A 888 -38.63 -2.54 -33.81
N PHE A 889 -38.34 -3.79 -33.59
CA PHE A 889 -37.07 -4.41 -33.90
C PHE A 889 -37.21 -5.23 -35.16
N LYS A 890 -36.28 -5.05 -36.11
CA LYS A 890 -36.28 -5.77 -37.37
C LYS A 890 -34.88 -6.27 -37.66
N LYS A 891 -34.81 -7.47 -38.18
CA LYS A 891 -33.60 -8.01 -38.80
C LYS A 891 -33.48 -7.48 -40.22
N LEU A 892 -32.36 -6.91 -40.57
CA LEU A 892 -31.98 -6.50 -41.93
C LEU A 892 -30.88 -7.43 -42.46
#